data_802c383cf7414d5e4e899195f1ff9541
#
_entry.id   802c383cf7414d5e4e899195f1ff9541
#
_cell.length_a   1.000
_cell.length_b   1.000
_cell.length_c   1.000
_cell.angle_alpha   90.00
_cell.angle_beta   90.00
_cell.angle_gamma   90.00
#
_symmetry.space_group_name_H-M   'P 1'
#
loop_
_entity.id
_entity.type
_entity.pdbx_description
1 polymer ?
#
loop_
_entity_poly.entity_id
_entity_poly.type
_entity_poly.pdbx_seq_one_letter_code
_entity_poly.pdbx_strand_id
1 'polypeptide(L)'
;MNRENLKRLLAPRHLAFIGGRGMARALKRCAEGGFAGQLWLVNPQHAELEGVPCVASVADLPCGPDAAFVATNRELTLDAVAVLAAKGAGGAICYASGFAETGEQGLAVQRRLLAAAGEMALLGPNCYGLLDYLHGAALWPVAHGGRQVERGVAVLTQSGNFAYNLSMSDRSLPVAYMASVGNQAQLGIAELMDVLLDEPRVTAIGLHLEGLKNVPGFARAAYKALQKGVPVIALKTGVSEIGAALALSHTSSLAGSDALYDSLFERLGIIRVSGPVSFVETLKAAACGHLPGGPSLVALACSGGDAGLIADYAERNGLALPSFDAGQRDELAGVLPDYANIANPLDFTTAIWGDAAALEEMLDSALRSPADAALLVLDYPGEETGERPQCDLLLQRYCAALKRHGKVGFIASAFPELLPARARELLHGEGVAALQGVEDGLAAWGRIARYRQRRAALLERGEAALVPICPGPLAGDGYLLDEWQSKQALKPFGLPLPQGVLSTPGQAREAALDLGFPLVLKAVSAALPHKTEAGGVALGLRNEAALEAALFDMRESLARHAPQLVFERVLLERMAGAPLAELIVGVKREEGFGLALVIGAGGILVELLRDSRSLLLPTTDAAIRDALLSLRSAPLLSGFRGRPAVCMEALVAAIRAVAEFACEHAERLLELDVNPLLADAEGALAVDALIRLANG
;
A
#
# COMPACT_ATOMS: atom_id res chain seq x y z
N MET A 1 -17.32 16.44 -11.29
CA MET A 1 -15.99 16.94 -11.74
C MET A 1 -15.74 16.45 -13.17
N ASN A 2 -15.28 17.34 -14.05
CA ASN A 2 -14.89 17.01 -15.42
C ASN A 2 -13.37 16.67 -15.47
N ARG A 3 -12.99 15.58 -16.15
CA ARG A 3 -11.57 15.15 -16.29
C ARG A 3 -10.70 16.21 -17.00
N GLU A 4 -11.26 16.94 -17.98
CA GLU A 4 -10.51 18.02 -18.66
C GLU A 4 -10.23 19.18 -17.72
N ASN A 5 -11.13 19.50 -16.79
CA ASN A 5 -10.90 20.50 -15.76
C ASN A 5 -9.75 20.09 -14.82
N LEU A 6 -9.64 18.81 -14.48
CA LEU A 6 -8.52 18.31 -13.69
C LEU A 6 -7.19 18.41 -14.46
N LYS A 7 -7.16 18.13 -15.75
CA LYS A 7 -5.96 18.35 -16.58
C LYS A 7 -5.55 19.82 -16.63
N ARG A 8 -6.52 20.74 -16.74
CA ARG A 8 -6.25 22.19 -16.69
C ARG A 8 -5.65 22.59 -15.34
N LEU A 9 -6.14 22.06 -14.24
CA LEU A 9 -5.57 22.30 -12.90
C LEU A 9 -4.12 21.82 -12.79
N LEU A 10 -3.79 20.65 -13.38
CA LEU A 10 -2.47 20.02 -13.28
C LEU A 10 -1.43 20.57 -14.28
N ALA A 11 -1.85 21.15 -15.41
CA ALA A 11 -0.98 21.75 -16.41
C ALA A 11 -1.55 23.12 -16.86
N PRO A 12 -1.57 24.11 -15.96
CA PRO A 12 -2.22 25.39 -16.20
C PRO A 12 -1.39 26.31 -17.10
N ARG A 13 -2.08 27.14 -17.86
CA ARG A 13 -1.51 28.27 -18.63
C ARG A 13 -1.86 29.63 -18.01
N HIS A 14 -2.91 29.65 -17.20
CA HIS A 14 -3.43 30.83 -16.52
C HIS A 14 -3.66 30.53 -15.04
N LEU A 15 -3.01 31.27 -14.17
CA LEU A 15 -3.10 31.10 -12.71
C LEU A 15 -3.71 32.34 -12.04
N ALA A 16 -4.64 32.12 -11.11
CA ALA A 16 -5.17 33.19 -10.26
C ALA A 16 -4.81 32.90 -8.79
N PHE A 17 -4.23 33.90 -8.11
CA PHE A 17 -3.99 33.88 -6.67
C PHE A 17 -4.98 34.79 -5.99
N ILE A 18 -5.81 34.27 -5.10
CA ILE A 18 -6.91 34.99 -4.46
C ILE A 18 -6.62 35.11 -2.97
N GLY A 19 -6.37 36.32 -2.50
CA GLY A 19 -6.07 36.58 -1.09
C GLY A 19 -5.22 37.83 -0.85
N GLY A 20 -4.57 37.89 0.32
CA GLY A 20 -3.76 39.02 0.77
C GLY A 20 -2.28 38.93 0.37
N ARG A 21 -1.43 39.64 1.14
CA ARG A 21 0.04 39.73 0.89
C ARG A 21 0.74 38.38 0.73
N GLY A 22 0.29 37.32 1.43
CA GLY A 22 0.83 35.98 1.28
C GLY A 22 0.70 35.46 -0.17
N MET A 23 -0.42 35.78 -0.82
CA MET A 23 -0.69 35.38 -2.21
C MET A 23 0.11 36.19 -3.23
N ALA A 24 0.34 37.46 -2.97
CA ALA A 24 1.26 38.27 -3.77
C ALA A 24 2.68 37.66 -3.77
N ARG A 25 3.17 37.25 -2.60
CA ARG A 25 4.47 36.58 -2.47
C ARG A 25 4.50 35.19 -3.13
N ALA A 26 3.40 34.43 -3.04
CA ALA A 26 3.27 33.14 -3.71
C ALA A 26 3.32 33.30 -5.23
N LEU A 27 2.61 34.30 -5.77
CA LEU A 27 2.64 34.64 -7.19
C LEU A 27 4.04 34.99 -7.65
N LYS A 28 4.78 35.85 -6.92
CA LYS A 28 6.17 36.19 -7.25
C LYS A 28 7.06 34.96 -7.31
N ARG A 29 6.99 34.10 -6.29
CA ARG A 29 7.77 32.83 -6.28
C ARG A 29 7.43 31.94 -7.46
N CYS A 30 6.16 31.88 -7.86
CA CYS A 30 5.74 31.12 -9.03
C CYS A 30 6.36 31.70 -10.31
N ALA A 31 6.39 33.03 -10.47
CA ALA A 31 7.03 33.70 -11.59
C ALA A 31 8.57 33.48 -11.60
N GLU A 32 9.21 33.64 -10.44
CA GLU A 32 10.66 33.42 -10.26
C GLU A 32 11.03 31.94 -10.47
N GLY A 33 10.11 31.01 -10.18
CA GLY A 33 10.24 29.57 -10.43
C GLY A 33 10.16 29.17 -11.90
N GLY A 34 9.96 30.13 -12.82
CA GLY A 34 9.98 29.91 -14.27
C GLY A 34 8.63 29.57 -14.89
N PHE A 35 7.51 29.86 -14.22
CA PHE A 35 6.20 29.72 -14.85
C PHE A 35 6.03 30.70 -15.99
N ALA A 36 5.81 30.19 -17.19
CA ALA A 36 5.74 31.00 -18.43
C ALA A 36 4.32 31.49 -18.76
N GLY A 37 3.31 31.11 -18.00
CA GLY A 37 1.91 31.46 -18.23
C GLY A 37 1.51 32.79 -17.61
N GLN A 38 0.21 33.13 -17.71
CA GLN A 38 -0.33 34.36 -17.14
C GLN A 38 -0.63 34.20 -15.65
N LEU A 39 -0.31 35.22 -14.86
CA LEU A 39 -0.49 35.27 -13.41
C LEU A 39 -1.39 36.44 -13.04
N TRP A 40 -2.42 36.22 -12.25
CA TRP A 40 -3.31 37.25 -11.74
C TRP A 40 -3.39 37.19 -10.20
N LEU A 41 -3.35 38.36 -9.57
CA LEU A 41 -3.63 38.51 -8.14
C LEU A 41 -5.02 39.14 -7.97
N VAL A 42 -5.88 38.52 -7.19
CA VAL A 42 -7.23 39.01 -6.91
C VAL A 42 -7.31 39.48 -5.46
N ASN A 43 -7.59 40.79 -5.27
CA ASN A 43 -7.82 41.35 -3.96
C ASN A 43 -8.75 42.57 -4.07
N PRO A 44 -9.92 42.61 -3.38
CA PRO A 44 -10.90 43.70 -3.49
C PRO A 44 -10.50 44.96 -2.71
N GLN A 45 -9.53 44.88 -1.82
CA GLN A 45 -9.19 45.98 -0.90
C GLN A 45 -7.98 46.81 -1.35
N HIS A 46 -7.16 46.27 -2.26
CA HIS A 46 -5.92 46.89 -2.70
C HIS A 46 -5.79 46.86 -4.22
N ALA A 47 -5.35 47.95 -4.80
CA ALA A 47 -5.02 48.02 -6.22
C ALA A 47 -3.66 47.33 -6.53
N GLU A 48 -2.78 47.23 -5.52
CA GLU A 48 -1.47 46.62 -5.61
C GLU A 48 -1.08 46.02 -4.24
N LEU A 49 -0.42 44.87 -4.25
CA LEU A 49 0.15 44.20 -3.05
C LEU A 49 1.56 43.71 -3.36
N GLU A 50 2.55 44.11 -2.57
CA GLU A 50 3.96 43.69 -2.73
C GLU A 50 4.52 44.01 -4.13
N GLY A 51 4.06 45.10 -4.78
CA GLY A 51 4.45 45.45 -6.14
C GLY A 51 3.73 44.63 -7.25
N VAL A 52 2.70 43.87 -6.91
CA VAL A 52 1.90 43.11 -7.89
C VAL A 52 0.52 43.78 -8.03
N PRO A 53 0.13 44.19 -9.26
CA PRO A 53 -1.21 44.75 -9.51
C PRO A 53 -2.31 43.76 -9.14
N CYS A 54 -3.38 44.23 -8.52
CA CYS A 54 -4.53 43.46 -8.13
C CYS A 54 -5.71 43.69 -9.06
N VAL A 55 -6.42 42.59 -9.38
CA VAL A 55 -7.77 42.64 -9.96
C VAL A 55 -8.77 42.69 -8.80
N ALA A 56 -9.80 43.54 -8.88
CA ALA A 56 -10.70 43.76 -7.75
C ALA A 56 -11.57 42.52 -7.40
N SER A 57 -11.97 41.74 -8.39
CA SER A 57 -12.75 40.50 -8.15
C SER A 57 -12.42 39.41 -9.16
N VAL A 58 -12.80 38.17 -8.84
CA VAL A 58 -12.70 37.04 -9.77
C VAL A 58 -13.53 37.28 -11.04
N ALA A 59 -14.64 38.00 -10.92
CA ALA A 59 -15.49 38.33 -12.06
C ALA A 59 -14.77 39.24 -13.09
N ASP A 60 -13.82 40.06 -12.64
CA ASP A 60 -13.07 40.99 -13.48
C ASP A 60 -11.85 40.37 -14.19
N LEU A 61 -11.53 39.10 -13.91
CA LEU A 61 -10.47 38.38 -14.63
C LEU A 61 -10.77 38.32 -16.13
N PRO A 62 -9.77 38.39 -17.03
CA PRO A 62 -9.97 38.36 -18.49
C PRO A 62 -10.66 37.06 -18.98
N CYS A 63 -10.38 35.94 -18.33
CA CYS A 63 -10.99 34.65 -18.62
C CYS A 63 -11.03 33.77 -17.35
N GLY A 64 -11.73 32.63 -17.41
CA GLY A 64 -11.64 31.61 -16.34
C GLY A 64 -10.23 31.03 -16.27
N PRO A 65 -9.53 31.14 -15.11
CA PRO A 65 -8.19 30.58 -14.96
C PRO A 65 -8.19 29.06 -15.09
N ASP A 66 -7.07 28.47 -15.56
CA ASP A 66 -6.93 27.02 -15.56
C ASP A 66 -6.81 26.49 -14.14
N ALA A 67 -6.12 27.23 -13.26
CA ALA A 67 -6.04 26.91 -11.83
C ALA A 67 -6.11 28.20 -10.98
N ALA A 68 -6.80 28.14 -9.86
CA ALA A 68 -6.87 29.21 -8.87
C ALA A 68 -6.42 28.73 -7.49
N PHE A 69 -5.59 29.53 -6.80
CA PHE A 69 -5.21 29.29 -5.41
C PHE A 69 -5.98 30.25 -4.51
N VAL A 70 -6.91 29.71 -3.71
CA VAL A 70 -7.82 30.47 -2.86
C VAL A 70 -7.36 30.40 -1.41
N ALA A 71 -6.80 31.51 -0.91
CA ALA A 71 -6.31 31.67 0.46
C ALA A 71 -7.06 32.79 1.17
N THR A 72 -8.36 32.60 1.33
CA THR A 72 -9.30 33.46 2.07
C THR A 72 -9.91 32.66 3.22
N ASN A 73 -10.71 33.33 4.09
CA ASN A 73 -11.46 32.61 5.10
C ASN A 73 -12.53 31.69 4.46
N ARG A 74 -13.09 30.81 5.26
CA ARG A 74 -14.05 29.76 4.83
C ARG A 74 -15.23 30.30 4.00
N GLU A 75 -15.90 31.36 4.45
CA GLU A 75 -17.09 31.91 3.75
C GLU A 75 -16.68 32.58 2.43
N LEU A 76 -15.64 33.41 2.42
CA LEU A 76 -15.13 34.02 1.20
C LEU A 76 -14.57 32.99 0.21
N THR A 77 -14.13 31.83 0.70
CA THR A 77 -13.71 30.71 -0.16
C THR A 77 -14.91 30.13 -0.92
N LEU A 78 -16.08 29.98 -0.30
CA LEU A 78 -17.29 29.54 -0.99
C LEU A 78 -17.68 30.52 -2.11
N ASP A 79 -17.69 31.82 -1.80
CA ASP A 79 -18.05 32.86 -2.78
C ASP A 79 -17.06 32.87 -3.96
N ALA A 80 -15.76 32.82 -3.68
CA ALA A 80 -14.74 32.78 -4.72
C ALA A 80 -14.86 31.55 -5.62
N VAL A 81 -15.11 30.38 -5.04
CA VAL A 81 -15.29 29.11 -5.78
C VAL A 81 -16.54 29.16 -6.67
N ALA A 82 -17.66 29.72 -6.19
CA ALA A 82 -18.87 29.88 -6.99
C ALA A 82 -18.62 30.78 -8.22
N VAL A 83 -17.92 31.92 -8.04
CA VAL A 83 -17.61 32.83 -9.15
C VAL A 83 -16.59 32.21 -10.13
N LEU A 84 -15.58 31.48 -9.62
CA LEU A 84 -14.61 30.75 -10.46
C LEU A 84 -15.30 29.69 -11.33
N ALA A 85 -16.22 28.93 -10.75
CA ALA A 85 -16.98 27.91 -11.47
C ALA A 85 -17.87 28.55 -12.56
N ALA A 86 -18.61 29.62 -12.22
CA ALA A 86 -19.44 30.35 -13.17
C ALA A 86 -18.63 30.97 -14.33
N LYS A 87 -17.35 31.32 -14.08
CA LYS A 87 -16.43 31.86 -15.08
C LYS A 87 -15.74 30.78 -15.93
N GLY A 88 -15.99 29.49 -15.66
CA GLY A 88 -15.41 28.37 -16.37
C GLY A 88 -13.94 28.10 -16.01
N ALA A 89 -13.56 28.34 -14.75
CA ALA A 89 -12.23 27.95 -14.25
C ALA A 89 -12.03 26.43 -14.35
N GLY A 90 -10.82 25.97 -14.61
CA GLY A 90 -10.47 24.56 -14.67
C GLY A 90 -10.50 23.94 -13.27
N GLY A 91 -9.83 24.59 -12.31
CA GLY A 91 -9.80 24.10 -10.94
C GLY A 91 -9.51 25.17 -9.90
N ALA A 92 -9.79 24.83 -8.64
CA ALA A 92 -9.45 25.62 -7.48
C ALA A 92 -8.74 24.80 -6.41
N ILE A 93 -7.74 25.38 -5.77
CA ILE A 93 -7.08 24.86 -4.58
C ILE A 93 -7.52 25.69 -3.39
N CYS A 94 -8.16 25.05 -2.40
CA CYS A 94 -8.72 25.74 -1.25
C CYS A 94 -7.82 25.54 -0.02
N TYR A 95 -7.10 26.59 0.36
CA TYR A 95 -6.16 26.57 1.49
C TYR A 95 -6.86 26.57 2.85
N ALA A 96 -8.02 27.20 2.93
CA ALA A 96 -8.74 27.40 4.19
C ALA A 96 -9.09 26.09 4.90
N SER A 97 -9.02 26.10 6.23
CA SER A 97 -9.55 25.08 7.13
C SER A 97 -10.95 25.47 7.65
N GLY A 98 -11.56 24.63 8.49
CA GLY A 98 -12.87 24.84 9.07
C GLY A 98 -14.00 24.12 8.32
N PHE A 99 -13.66 23.04 7.61
CA PHE A 99 -14.61 22.19 6.86
C PHE A 99 -14.81 20.83 7.59
N ALA A 100 -14.87 19.73 6.89
CA ALA A 100 -15.19 18.41 7.46
C ALA A 100 -14.38 18.02 8.69
N GLU A 101 -13.16 18.49 8.84
CA GLU A 101 -12.28 18.25 10.00
C GLU A 101 -12.82 18.88 11.30
N THR A 102 -13.79 19.78 11.22
CA THR A 102 -14.44 20.38 12.39
C THR A 102 -15.79 19.74 12.76
N GLY A 103 -16.06 18.54 12.23
CA GLY A 103 -17.27 17.77 12.53
C GLY A 103 -18.47 18.11 11.65
N GLU A 104 -19.69 17.81 12.12
CA GLU A 104 -20.91 17.88 11.31
C GLU A 104 -21.20 19.26 10.69
N GLN A 105 -20.97 20.34 11.46
CA GLN A 105 -21.16 21.69 10.94
C GLN A 105 -20.19 22.01 9.81
N GLY A 106 -18.93 21.62 9.97
CA GLY A 106 -17.93 21.77 8.91
C GLY A 106 -18.22 20.91 7.69
N LEU A 107 -18.73 19.72 7.88
CA LEU A 107 -19.17 18.85 6.79
C LEU A 107 -20.32 19.47 5.98
N ALA A 108 -21.27 20.13 6.63
CA ALA A 108 -22.34 20.85 5.95
C ALA A 108 -21.79 22.00 5.06
N VAL A 109 -20.79 22.73 5.56
CA VAL A 109 -20.14 23.80 4.78
C VAL A 109 -19.33 23.20 3.61
N GLN A 110 -18.66 22.06 3.81
CA GLN A 110 -17.96 21.36 2.73
C GLN A 110 -18.92 20.90 1.62
N ARG A 111 -20.11 20.44 1.95
CA ARG A 111 -21.14 20.11 0.94
C ARG A 111 -21.54 21.33 0.12
N ARG A 112 -21.68 22.52 0.74
CA ARG A 112 -21.92 23.78 0.03
C ARG A 112 -20.78 24.13 -0.91
N LEU A 113 -19.53 23.94 -0.46
CA LEU A 113 -18.32 24.16 -1.29
C LEU A 113 -18.33 23.27 -2.53
N LEU A 114 -18.65 21.98 -2.38
CA LEU A 114 -18.76 21.04 -3.49
C LEU A 114 -19.87 21.40 -4.47
N ALA A 115 -21.01 21.83 -3.96
CA ALA A 115 -22.12 22.30 -4.79
C ALA A 115 -21.74 23.56 -5.58
N ALA A 116 -20.99 24.50 -4.97
CA ALA A 116 -20.50 25.71 -5.63
C ALA A 116 -19.44 25.39 -6.70
N ALA A 117 -18.58 24.41 -6.48
CA ALA A 117 -17.54 24.00 -7.44
C ALA A 117 -18.12 23.31 -8.70
N GLY A 118 -19.24 22.60 -8.57
CA GLY A 118 -19.88 21.90 -9.69
C GLY A 118 -18.92 20.95 -10.41
N GLU A 119 -18.69 21.18 -11.70
CA GLU A 119 -17.76 20.38 -12.53
C GLU A 119 -16.30 20.83 -12.46
N MET A 120 -16.02 22.00 -11.85
CA MET A 120 -14.66 22.48 -11.64
C MET A 120 -13.87 21.52 -10.74
N ALA A 121 -12.59 21.30 -11.00
CA ALA A 121 -11.73 20.46 -10.17
C ALA A 121 -11.39 21.17 -8.85
N LEU A 122 -11.65 20.53 -7.70
CA LEU A 122 -11.44 21.12 -6.37
C LEU A 122 -10.42 20.30 -5.56
N LEU A 123 -9.25 20.87 -5.28
CA LEU A 123 -8.24 20.31 -4.40
C LEU A 123 -8.35 20.88 -2.98
N GLY A 124 -8.34 20.03 -1.98
CA GLY A 124 -8.52 20.39 -0.59
C GLY A 124 -9.99 20.21 -0.15
N PRO A 125 -10.55 21.08 0.71
CA PRO A 125 -9.91 22.18 1.44
C PRO A 125 -8.89 21.73 2.48
N ASN A 126 -8.36 22.67 3.27
CA ASN A 126 -7.37 22.40 4.31
C ASN A 126 -6.10 21.71 3.74
N CYS A 127 -5.54 22.26 2.67
CA CYS A 127 -4.37 21.71 1.98
C CYS A 127 -3.35 22.80 1.64
N TYR A 128 -2.06 22.42 1.55
CA TYR A 128 -1.01 23.35 1.14
C TYR A 128 -1.04 23.69 -0.36
N GLY A 129 -1.51 22.76 -1.21
CA GLY A 129 -1.66 23.04 -2.62
C GLY A 129 -0.94 22.08 -3.56
N LEU A 130 -0.52 22.62 -4.69
CA LEU A 130 0.09 21.90 -5.81
C LEU A 130 1.37 22.61 -6.27
N LEU A 131 2.44 21.83 -6.43
CA LEU A 131 3.67 22.20 -7.10
C LEU A 131 3.80 21.35 -8.38
N ASP A 132 3.95 22.01 -9.51
CA ASP A 132 4.23 21.42 -10.81
C ASP A 132 5.62 21.91 -11.27
N TYR A 133 6.63 21.09 -11.08
CA TYR A 133 8.01 21.39 -11.46
C TYR A 133 8.32 21.05 -12.93
N LEU A 134 7.38 20.45 -13.66
CA LEU A 134 7.53 20.26 -15.12
C LEU A 134 7.25 21.54 -15.90
N HIS A 135 6.35 22.39 -15.37
CA HIS A 135 5.96 23.66 -16.03
C HIS A 135 6.23 24.90 -15.17
N GLY A 136 6.81 24.72 -13.97
CA GLY A 136 7.13 25.81 -13.04
C GLY A 136 5.92 26.40 -12.31
N ALA A 137 4.75 25.74 -12.33
CA ALA A 137 3.56 26.26 -11.65
C ALA A 137 3.59 25.91 -10.16
N ALA A 138 3.61 26.93 -9.30
CA ALA A 138 3.62 26.78 -7.85
C ALA A 138 2.40 27.48 -7.22
N LEU A 139 1.31 26.72 -7.05
CA LEU A 139 0.13 27.13 -6.28
C LEU A 139 0.33 26.71 -4.82
N TRP A 140 1.23 27.44 -4.14
CA TRP A 140 1.79 27.06 -2.84
C TRP A 140 1.96 28.28 -1.91
N PRO A 141 1.55 28.21 -0.62
CA PRO A 141 1.45 29.41 0.24
C PRO A 141 2.79 29.94 0.75
N VAL A 142 3.80 29.07 0.84
CA VAL A 142 5.10 29.36 1.47
C VAL A 142 6.27 29.10 0.51
N ALA A 143 7.50 29.31 0.95
CA ALA A 143 8.68 28.92 0.18
C ALA A 143 8.75 27.40 0.02
N HIS A 144 9.40 26.96 -1.07
CA HIS A 144 9.73 25.57 -1.35
C HIS A 144 11.13 25.48 -1.96
N GLY A 145 11.83 24.37 -1.73
CA GLY A 145 13.20 24.17 -2.21
C GLY A 145 13.31 23.48 -3.57
N GLY A 146 12.19 23.12 -4.21
CA GLY A 146 12.20 22.38 -5.47
C GLY A 146 12.57 23.25 -6.68
N ARG A 147 13.06 22.60 -7.73
CA ARG A 147 13.47 23.20 -9.00
C ARG A 147 12.77 22.51 -10.16
N GLN A 148 12.70 23.15 -11.31
CA GLN A 148 12.19 22.51 -12.53
C GLN A 148 13.01 21.27 -12.90
N VAL A 149 12.30 20.26 -13.38
CA VAL A 149 12.86 18.98 -13.84
C VAL A 149 12.26 18.61 -15.19
N GLU A 150 13.00 17.88 -16.01
CA GLU A 150 12.49 17.35 -17.28
C GLU A 150 11.53 16.17 -17.04
N ARG A 151 11.79 15.36 -16.01
CA ARG A 151 11.02 14.20 -15.60
C ARG A 151 11.26 13.92 -14.12
N GLY A 152 10.35 13.22 -13.47
CA GLY A 152 10.50 12.91 -12.05
C GLY A 152 9.31 12.20 -11.44
N VAL A 153 9.27 12.16 -10.11
CA VAL A 153 8.22 11.50 -9.35
C VAL A 153 7.04 12.43 -9.06
N ALA A 154 5.83 11.89 -8.99
CA ALA A 154 4.69 12.61 -8.46
C ALA A 154 4.44 12.19 -7.01
N VAL A 155 4.45 13.16 -6.09
CA VAL A 155 4.21 12.92 -4.66
C VAL A 155 2.84 13.43 -4.27
N LEU A 156 2.01 12.54 -3.72
CA LEU A 156 0.68 12.84 -3.19
C LEU A 156 0.66 12.58 -1.69
N THR A 157 0.30 13.58 -0.91
CA THR A 157 0.31 13.49 0.55
C THR A 157 -0.94 14.09 1.18
N GLN A 158 -1.43 13.49 2.25
CA GLN A 158 -2.53 14.03 3.04
C GLN A 158 -2.05 15.09 4.04
N SER A 159 -0.75 15.10 4.36
CA SER A 159 -0.14 16.06 5.28
C SER A 159 0.53 17.22 4.54
N GLY A 160 0.07 18.45 4.79
CA GLY A 160 0.69 19.66 4.28
C GLY A 160 2.13 19.87 4.81
N ASN A 161 2.34 19.57 6.09
CA ASN A 161 3.68 19.72 6.70
C ASN A 161 4.68 18.68 6.15
N PHE A 162 4.23 17.46 5.87
CA PHE A 162 5.09 16.46 5.22
C PHE A 162 5.51 16.94 3.82
N ALA A 163 4.57 17.47 3.03
CA ALA A 163 4.88 18.03 1.71
C ALA A 163 5.86 19.20 1.81
N TYR A 164 5.63 20.12 2.75
CA TYR A 164 6.53 21.26 2.98
C TYR A 164 7.96 20.78 3.30
N ASN A 165 8.13 19.92 4.29
CA ASN A 165 9.43 19.40 4.70
C ASN A 165 10.12 18.62 3.58
N LEU A 166 9.35 17.80 2.83
CA LEU A 166 9.90 17.06 1.70
C LEU A 166 10.38 18.01 0.59
N SER A 167 9.66 19.11 0.32
CA SER A 167 10.06 20.11 -0.68
C SER A 167 11.35 20.85 -0.31
N MET A 168 11.68 20.88 1.00
CA MET A 168 12.92 21.50 1.53
C MET A 168 14.05 20.49 1.72
N SER A 169 13.80 19.21 1.44
CA SER A 169 14.80 18.15 1.63
C SER A 169 15.98 18.27 0.67
N ASP A 170 17.19 18.26 1.21
CA ASP A 170 18.43 18.23 0.43
C ASP A 170 18.86 16.80 0.08
N ARG A 171 17.95 16.03 -0.55
CA ARG A 171 18.25 14.67 -1.01
C ARG A 171 18.19 14.51 -2.53
N SER A 172 18.04 15.61 -3.24
CA SER A 172 17.96 15.67 -4.73
C SER A 172 16.93 14.69 -5.31
N LEU A 173 15.75 14.56 -4.66
CA LEU A 173 14.64 13.83 -5.23
C LEU A 173 14.10 14.61 -6.44
N PRO A 174 14.07 14.06 -7.66
CA PRO A 174 13.53 14.75 -8.82
C PRO A 174 12.00 14.69 -8.77
N VAL A 175 11.40 15.73 -8.19
CA VAL A 175 9.94 15.86 -8.07
C VAL A 175 9.38 16.53 -9.31
N ALA A 176 8.49 15.84 -10.04
CA ALA A 176 7.71 16.41 -11.14
C ALA A 176 6.45 17.11 -10.62
N TYR A 177 5.72 16.44 -9.73
CA TYR A 177 4.53 16.97 -9.06
C TYR A 177 4.56 16.72 -7.57
N MET A 178 4.07 17.67 -6.79
CA MET A 178 3.78 17.46 -5.37
C MET A 178 2.42 18.07 -5.04
N ALA A 179 1.49 17.26 -4.52
CA ALA A 179 0.17 17.72 -4.11
C ALA A 179 -0.11 17.34 -2.66
N SER A 180 -0.52 18.34 -1.87
CA SER A 180 -1.14 18.14 -0.56
C SER A 180 -2.65 18.12 -0.75
N VAL A 181 -3.31 16.99 -0.45
CA VAL A 181 -4.73 16.78 -0.78
C VAL A 181 -5.71 17.23 0.31
N GLY A 182 -5.21 17.49 1.52
CA GLY A 182 -6.02 17.95 2.66
C GLY A 182 -7.22 17.05 2.93
N ASN A 183 -8.41 17.66 3.03
CA ASN A 183 -9.65 16.93 3.33
C ASN A 183 -10.14 16.00 2.20
N GLN A 184 -9.57 16.06 1.01
CA GLN A 184 -10.00 15.25 -0.14
C GLN A 184 -11.52 15.35 -0.36
N ALA A 185 -12.04 16.59 -0.42
CA ALA A 185 -13.50 16.78 -0.51
C ALA A 185 -14.06 16.31 -1.86
N GLN A 186 -13.32 16.55 -2.96
CA GLN A 186 -13.66 16.11 -4.31
C GLN A 186 -12.48 15.33 -4.93
N LEU A 187 -11.30 15.97 -5.02
CA LEU A 187 -10.09 15.34 -5.52
C LEU A 187 -9.36 14.63 -4.39
N GLY A 188 -9.25 13.32 -4.50
CA GLY A 188 -8.44 12.48 -3.63
C GLY A 188 -7.21 11.92 -4.35
N ILE A 189 -6.52 11.02 -3.66
CA ILE A 189 -5.33 10.35 -4.17
C ILE A 189 -5.65 9.53 -5.43
N ALA A 190 -6.79 8.84 -5.47
CA ALA A 190 -7.19 8.00 -6.60
C ALA A 190 -7.32 8.80 -7.90
N GLU A 191 -8.04 9.93 -7.85
CA GLU A 191 -8.31 10.78 -8.99
C GLU A 191 -7.04 11.47 -9.52
N LEU A 192 -6.17 11.94 -8.60
CA LEU A 192 -4.88 12.53 -8.96
C LEU A 192 -3.93 11.50 -9.58
N MET A 193 -3.81 10.30 -8.97
CA MET A 193 -3.01 9.22 -9.53
C MET A 193 -3.44 8.88 -10.97
N ASP A 194 -4.75 8.73 -11.19
CA ASP A 194 -5.28 8.35 -12.50
C ASP A 194 -4.86 9.34 -13.60
N VAL A 195 -4.90 10.64 -13.33
CA VAL A 195 -4.55 11.66 -14.33
C VAL A 195 -3.03 11.84 -14.43
N LEU A 196 -2.28 11.86 -13.31
CA LEU A 196 -0.83 12.01 -13.33
C LEU A 196 -0.12 10.83 -14.02
N LEU A 197 -0.71 9.65 -14.02
CA LEU A 197 -0.21 8.51 -14.79
C LEU A 197 -0.33 8.70 -16.32
N ASP A 198 -1.08 9.67 -16.80
CA ASP A 198 -1.12 10.00 -18.24
C ASP A 198 0.01 10.93 -18.67
N GLU A 199 0.72 11.56 -17.72
CA GLU A 199 1.92 12.35 -17.99
C GLU A 199 3.15 11.41 -18.13
N PRO A 200 3.75 11.28 -19.34
CA PRO A 200 4.83 10.32 -19.55
C PRO A 200 6.14 10.67 -18.83
N ARG A 201 6.28 11.92 -18.36
CA ARG A 201 7.43 12.39 -17.59
C ARG A 201 7.35 11.99 -16.10
N VAL A 202 6.20 11.47 -15.64
CA VAL A 202 6.05 10.91 -14.28
C VAL A 202 6.63 9.50 -14.26
N THR A 203 7.70 9.30 -13.50
CA THR A 203 8.48 8.06 -13.47
C THR A 203 8.10 7.13 -12.32
N ALA A 204 7.56 7.67 -11.23
CA ALA A 204 7.03 6.92 -10.09
C ALA A 204 5.99 7.76 -9.34
N ILE A 205 5.12 7.10 -8.56
CA ILE A 205 4.17 7.76 -7.67
C ILE A 205 4.60 7.53 -6.22
N GLY A 206 4.79 8.61 -5.47
CA GLY A 206 5.01 8.58 -4.02
C GLY A 206 3.75 8.94 -3.26
N LEU A 207 3.35 8.10 -2.32
CA LEU A 207 2.14 8.29 -1.51
C LEU A 207 2.49 8.39 -0.03
N HIS A 208 2.06 9.46 0.63
CA HIS A 208 2.02 9.53 2.08
C HIS A 208 0.55 9.49 2.52
N LEU A 209 0.16 8.39 3.17
CA LEU A 209 -1.23 8.03 3.44
C LEU A 209 -1.56 8.01 4.93
N GLU A 210 -2.62 8.70 5.31
CA GLU A 210 -3.29 8.55 6.61
C GLU A 210 -4.52 7.63 6.48
N GLY A 211 -5.26 7.73 5.36
CA GLY A 211 -6.42 6.90 5.04
C GLY A 211 -6.85 7.02 3.58
N LEU A 212 -7.58 6.03 3.08
CA LEU A 212 -8.14 6.03 1.74
C LEU A 212 -9.67 6.19 1.81
N LYS A 213 -10.22 7.10 0.99
CA LYS A 213 -11.69 7.31 0.88
C LYS A 213 -12.34 6.50 -0.23
N ASN A 214 -11.60 6.21 -1.29
CA ASN A 214 -12.09 5.52 -2.49
C ASN A 214 -11.14 4.37 -2.84
N VAL A 215 -11.23 3.27 -2.09
CA VAL A 215 -10.35 2.09 -2.30
C VAL A 215 -10.52 1.48 -3.68
N PRO A 216 -11.73 1.29 -4.26
CA PRO A 216 -11.85 0.78 -5.62
C PRO A 216 -11.24 1.71 -6.69
N GLY A 217 -11.43 3.02 -6.55
CA GLY A 217 -10.80 4.00 -7.44
C GLY A 217 -9.28 4.00 -7.34
N PHE A 218 -8.78 3.92 -6.11
CA PHE A 218 -7.35 3.79 -5.83
C PHE A 218 -6.77 2.50 -6.43
N ALA A 219 -7.46 1.37 -6.27
CA ALA A 219 -7.01 0.10 -6.82
C ALA A 219 -6.95 0.12 -8.37
N ARG A 220 -7.95 0.75 -9.04
CA ARG A 220 -7.91 0.93 -10.50
C ARG A 220 -6.75 1.82 -10.93
N ALA A 221 -6.48 2.91 -10.22
CA ALA A 221 -5.34 3.78 -10.52
C ALA A 221 -4.00 3.05 -10.30
N ALA A 222 -3.89 2.25 -9.24
CA ALA A 222 -2.71 1.41 -9.00
C ALA A 222 -2.54 0.31 -10.07
N TYR A 223 -3.62 -0.30 -10.54
CA TYR A 223 -3.57 -1.23 -11.67
C TYR A 223 -3.10 -0.54 -12.97
N LYS A 224 -3.59 0.66 -13.25
CA LYS A 224 -3.10 1.49 -14.37
C LYS A 224 -1.60 1.79 -14.23
N ALA A 225 -1.11 2.06 -13.02
CA ALA A 225 0.32 2.23 -12.75
C ALA A 225 1.11 0.96 -13.06
N LEU A 226 0.61 -0.21 -12.64
CA LEU A 226 1.18 -1.52 -13.02
C LEU A 226 1.24 -1.70 -14.53
N GLN A 227 0.16 -1.40 -15.26
CA GLN A 227 0.12 -1.51 -16.74
C GLN A 227 1.18 -0.62 -17.39
N LYS A 228 1.33 0.61 -16.92
CA LYS A 228 2.32 1.58 -17.42
C LYS A 228 3.75 1.31 -16.95
N GLY A 229 3.94 0.41 -15.98
CA GLY A 229 5.26 0.13 -15.40
C GLY A 229 5.78 1.25 -14.51
N VAL A 230 4.89 2.09 -13.98
CA VAL A 230 5.18 3.17 -13.04
C VAL A 230 5.06 2.65 -11.60
N PRO A 231 6.17 2.53 -10.85
CA PRO A 231 6.12 2.05 -9.48
C PRO A 231 5.33 3.00 -8.56
N VAL A 232 4.56 2.43 -7.64
CA VAL A 232 3.88 3.18 -6.58
C VAL A 232 4.55 2.86 -5.25
N ILE A 233 5.05 3.87 -4.56
CA ILE A 233 5.73 3.76 -3.27
C ILE A 233 4.85 4.42 -2.20
N ALA A 234 4.50 3.70 -1.14
CA ALA A 234 3.59 4.17 -0.10
C ALA A 234 4.25 4.18 1.29
N LEU A 235 4.18 5.34 1.93
CA LEU A 235 4.43 5.53 3.35
C LEU A 235 3.08 5.68 4.06
N LYS A 236 2.66 4.65 4.82
CA LYS A 236 1.42 4.66 5.61
C LYS A 236 1.72 5.08 7.05
N THR A 237 1.00 6.11 7.52
CA THR A 237 0.99 6.54 8.92
C THR A 237 -0.29 6.11 9.62
N GLY A 238 -0.35 6.17 10.96
CA GLY A 238 -1.49 5.64 11.72
C GLY A 238 -1.52 4.11 11.73
N VAL A 239 -0.36 3.47 11.89
CA VAL A 239 -0.18 2.01 11.92
C VAL A 239 -0.48 1.43 13.29
N SER A 240 -0.08 2.12 14.36
CA SER A 240 -0.36 1.73 15.75
C SER A 240 -1.77 2.14 16.15
N GLU A 241 -2.32 1.54 17.21
CA GLU A 241 -3.63 1.89 17.76
C GLU A 241 -3.74 3.40 18.09
N ILE A 242 -2.70 3.95 18.72
CA ILE A 242 -2.63 5.39 19.02
C ILE A 242 -2.56 6.21 17.72
N GLY A 243 -1.72 5.79 16.78
CA GLY A 243 -1.59 6.46 15.48
C GLY A 243 -2.88 6.43 14.67
N ALA A 244 -3.62 5.31 14.69
CA ALA A 244 -4.91 5.18 14.02
C ALA A 244 -5.96 6.12 14.64
N ALA A 245 -6.02 6.22 15.97
CA ALA A 245 -6.91 7.15 16.67
C ALA A 245 -6.60 8.62 16.33
N LEU A 246 -5.32 8.99 16.23
CA LEU A 246 -4.90 10.31 15.79
C LEU A 246 -5.29 10.59 14.33
N ALA A 247 -5.08 9.63 13.41
CA ALA A 247 -5.45 9.78 12.01
C ALA A 247 -6.96 9.99 11.81
N LEU A 248 -7.80 9.26 12.55
CA LEU A 248 -9.25 9.42 12.56
C LEU A 248 -9.69 10.84 12.96
N SER A 249 -9.03 11.42 13.99
CA SER A 249 -9.35 12.78 14.45
C SER A 249 -8.95 13.87 13.46
N HIS A 250 -7.95 13.62 12.61
CA HIS A 250 -7.38 14.60 11.67
C HIS A 250 -8.05 14.62 10.29
N THR A 251 -8.43 13.46 9.75
CA THR A 251 -8.76 13.37 8.31
C THR A 251 -10.21 13.02 8.03
N SER A 252 -11.03 12.71 9.03
CA SER A 252 -12.37 12.12 8.84
C SER A 252 -12.36 10.91 7.86
N SER A 253 -11.20 10.35 7.63
CA SER A 253 -11.00 9.16 6.81
C SER A 253 -10.96 7.96 7.73
N LEU A 254 -11.67 6.90 7.40
CA LEU A 254 -11.58 5.64 8.12
C LEU A 254 -10.16 5.08 7.96
N ALA A 255 -9.45 5.04 9.05
CA ALA A 255 -8.20 4.30 9.13
C ALA A 255 -8.58 2.82 9.25
N GLY A 256 -8.78 2.13 8.15
CA GLY A 256 -8.88 0.66 8.15
C GLY A 256 -7.68 0.04 8.86
N SER A 257 -7.82 -1.20 9.36
CA SER A 257 -6.70 -1.86 10.05
C SER A 257 -5.46 -1.89 9.15
N ASP A 258 -4.27 -1.77 9.73
CA ASP A 258 -3.01 -1.77 8.98
C ASP A 258 -2.82 -3.03 8.13
N ALA A 259 -3.34 -4.17 8.60
CA ALA A 259 -3.35 -5.44 7.88
C ALA A 259 -4.13 -5.38 6.55
N LEU A 260 -5.17 -4.55 6.45
CA LEU A 260 -5.91 -4.36 5.20
C LEU A 260 -5.11 -3.53 4.20
N TYR A 261 -4.35 -2.53 4.67
CA TYR A 261 -3.40 -1.80 3.81
C TYR A 261 -2.28 -2.70 3.31
N ASP A 262 -1.73 -3.57 4.15
CA ASP A 262 -0.73 -4.56 3.72
C ASP A 262 -1.30 -5.47 2.63
N SER A 263 -2.49 -6.03 2.84
CA SER A 263 -3.18 -6.86 1.86
C SER A 263 -3.43 -6.12 0.54
N LEU A 264 -3.90 -4.86 0.62
CA LEU A 264 -4.15 -4.02 -0.54
C LEU A 264 -2.86 -3.71 -1.31
N PHE A 265 -1.80 -3.31 -0.62
CA PHE A 265 -0.53 -2.93 -1.24
C PHE A 265 0.16 -4.13 -1.87
N GLU A 266 0.19 -5.25 -1.18
CA GLU A 266 0.75 -6.48 -1.71
C GLU A 266 0.04 -6.95 -2.98
N ARG A 267 -1.27 -6.93 -2.96
CA ARG A 267 -2.16 -7.29 -4.07
C ARG A 267 -1.95 -6.41 -5.31
N LEU A 268 -1.73 -5.11 -5.12
CA LEU A 268 -1.57 -4.11 -6.17
C LEU A 268 -0.10 -3.89 -6.58
N GLY A 269 0.85 -4.59 -5.97
CA GLY A 269 2.27 -4.40 -6.22
C GLY A 269 2.80 -3.04 -5.75
N ILE A 270 2.14 -2.43 -4.76
CA ILE A 270 2.57 -1.16 -4.16
C ILE A 270 3.73 -1.44 -3.21
N ILE A 271 4.80 -0.67 -3.35
CA ILE A 271 6.00 -0.79 -2.51
C ILE A 271 5.75 -0.05 -1.20
N ARG A 272 5.54 -0.79 -0.11
CA ARG A 272 5.42 -0.19 1.23
C ARG A 272 6.78 0.11 1.82
N VAL A 273 6.91 1.30 2.43
CA VAL A 273 8.10 1.75 3.17
C VAL A 273 7.73 2.19 4.58
N SER A 274 8.71 2.15 5.50
CA SER A 274 8.48 2.36 6.93
C SER A 274 8.79 3.77 7.43
N GLY A 275 9.46 4.61 6.63
CA GLY A 275 9.86 5.94 7.08
C GLY A 275 10.22 6.90 5.95
N PRO A 276 10.40 8.21 6.27
CA PRO A 276 10.66 9.24 5.26
C PRO A 276 11.95 9.00 4.47
N VAL A 277 13.03 8.51 5.10
CA VAL A 277 14.30 8.23 4.43
C VAL A 277 14.12 7.13 3.41
N SER A 278 13.56 5.98 3.81
CA SER A 278 13.30 4.86 2.89
C SER A 278 12.30 5.23 1.79
N PHE A 279 11.36 6.16 2.06
CA PHE A 279 10.45 6.72 1.07
C PHE A 279 11.21 7.48 -0.03
N VAL A 280 12.07 8.42 0.37
CA VAL A 280 12.86 9.24 -0.55
C VAL A 280 13.84 8.38 -1.36
N GLU A 281 14.62 7.51 -0.71
CA GLU A 281 15.62 6.69 -1.41
C GLU A 281 14.96 5.67 -2.36
N THR A 282 13.79 5.11 -2.00
CA THR A 282 13.06 4.22 -2.92
C THR A 282 12.49 4.98 -4.12
N LEU A 283 11.99 6.22 -3.92
CA LEU A 283 11.56 7.08 -5.03
C LEU A 283 12.71 7.49 -5.94
N LYS A 284 13.90 7.78 -5.39
CA LYS A 284 15.10 8.08 -6.18
C LYS A 284 15.52 6.87 -7.03
N ALA A 285 15.51 5.67 -6.45
CA ALA A 285 15.79 4.44 -7.19
C ALA A 285 14.77 4.21 -8.33
N ALA A 286 13.50 4.54 -8.11
CA ALA A 286 12.44 4.44 -9.12
C ALA A 286 12.51 5.55 -10.19
N ALA A 287 13.08 6.71 -9.85
CA ALA A 287 13.09 7.89 -10.73
C ALA A 287 14.14 7.83 -11.86
N CYS A 288 15.17 7.00 -11.76
CA CYS A 288 16.27 6.92 -12.71
C CYS A 288 15.86 6.46 -14.13
N GLY A 289 14.61 6.04 -14.32
CA GLY A 289 14.01 5.76 -15.63
C GLY A 289 14.30 4.36 -16.18
N HIS A 290 15.31 3.68 -15.69
CA HIS A 290 15.65 2.30 -16.07
C HIS A 290 15.64 1.44 -14.81
N LEU A 291 14.60 0.60 -14.67
CA LEU A 291 14.49 -0.31 -13.54
C LEU A 291 15.31 -1.58 -13.81
N PRO A 292 15.90 -2.23 -12.77
CA PRO A 292 16.68 -3.46 -12.93
C PRO A 292 15.84 -4.59 -13.55
N GLY A 293 16.50 -5.46 -14.31
CA GLY A 293 15.87 -6.66 -14.90
C GLY A 293 15.50 -7.70 -13.86
N GLY A 294 16.28 -7.78 -12.79
CA GLY A 294 16.17 -8.75 -11.70
C GLY A 294 16.95 -8.32 -10.46
N PRO A 295 17.16 -9.24 -9.49
CA PRO A 295 17.77 -8.95 -8.20
C PRO A 295 19.28 -9.10 -8.19
N SER A 296 19.93 -9.48 -9.30
CA SER A 296 21.36 -9.72 -9.31
C SER A 296 22.17 -8.43 -9.46
N LEU A 297 23.25 -8.29 -8.71
CA LEU A 297 24.01 -7.07 -8.57
C LEU A 297 25.51 -7.34 -8.67
N VAL A 298 26.25 -6.59 -9.49
CA VAL A 298 27.68 -6.44 -9.38
C VAL A 298 27.98 -5.20 -8.55
N ALA A 299 28.77 -5.36 -7.49
CA ALA A 299 29.00 -4.29 -6.53
C ALA A 299 30.49 -3.99 -6.39
N LEU A 300 30.83 -2.71 -6.33
CA LEU A 300 32.18 -2.16 -6.33
C LEU A 300 32.35 -1.23 -5.13
N ALA A 301 33.44 -1.37 -4.40
CA ALA A 301 33.83 -0.51 -3.30
C ALA A 301 35.35 -0.38 -3.24
N CYS A 302 35.89 0.67 -2.62
CA CYS A 302 37.32 0.87 -2.45
C CYS A 302 37.88 0.32 -1.12
N SER A 303 37.06 -0.40 -0.38
CA SER A 303 37.42 -0.92 0.93
C SER A 303 36.77 -2.28 1.21
N GLY A 304 37.48 -3.19 1.88
CA GLY A 304 36.94 -4.47 2.32
C GLY A 304 35.84 -4.32 3.36
N GLY A 305 35.85 -3.27 4.15
CA GLY A 305 34.78 -2.96 5.09
C GLY A 305 33.47 -2.67 4.40
N ASP A 306 33.48 -1.84 3.36
CA ASP A 306 32.29 -1.53 2.55
C ASP A 306 31.80 -2.74 1.77
N ALA A 307 32.73 -3.55 1.22
CA ALA A 307 32.39 -4.80 0.55
C ALA A 307 31.65 -5.77 1.49
N GLY A 308 32.07 -5.87 2.75
CA GLY A 308 31.39 -6.63 3.78
C GLY A 308 29.97 -6.12 4.07
N LEU A 309 29.81 -4.79 4.27
CA LEU A 309 28.50 -4.17 4.48
C LEU A 309 27.56 -4.38 3.28
N ILE A 310 28.08 -4.25 2.05
CA ILE A 310 27.29 -4.52 0.84
C ILE A 310 26.78 -5.96 0.84
N ALA A 311 27.62 -6.94 1.15
CA ALA A 311 27.23 -8.35 1.17
C ALA A 311 26.10 -8.61 2.18
N ASP A 312 26.24 -8.09 3.41
CA ASP A 312 25.25 -8.24 4.48
C ASP A 312 23.91 -7.59 4.10
N TYR A 313 23.94 -6.39 3.56
CA TYR A 313 22.71 -5.68 3.17
C TYR A 313 22.08 -6.24 1.89
N ALA A 314 22.89 -6.76 0.96
CA ALA A 314 22.38 -7.43 -0.23
C ALA A 314 21.57 -8.68 0.15
N GLU A 315 22.12 -9.52 1.03
CA GLU A 315 21.44 -10.73 1.54
C GLU A 315 20.12 -10.38 2.23
N ARG A 316 20.14 -9.42 3.17
CA ARG A 316 18.91 -8.95 3.88
C ARG A 316 17.82 -8.45 2.94
N ASN A 317 18.20 -7.90 1.79
CA ASN A 317 17.28 -7.33 0.83
C ASN A 317 16.95 -8.24 -0.36
N GLY A 318 17.42 -9.51 -0.33
CA GLY A 318 17.17 -10.51 -1.36
C GLY A 318 17.84 -10.18 -2.70
N LEU A 319 18.99 -9.50 -2.65
CA LEU A 319 19.84 -9.21 -3.81
C LEU A 319 20.90 -10.28 -3.93
N ALA A 320 21.10 -10.82 -5.13
CA ALA A 320 22.10 -11.82 -5.42
C ALA A 320 23.40 -11.17 -5.91
N LEU A 321 24.53 -11.68 -5.46
CA LEU A 321 25.86 -11.22 -5.83
C LEU A 321 26.59 -12.34 -6.63
N PRO A 322 26.38 -12.46 -7.95
CA PRO A 322 26.98 -13.51 -8.76
C PRO A 322 28.51 -13.36 -8.79
N SER A 323 29.23 -14.49 -8.70
CA SER A 323 30.70 -14.52 -8.78
C SER A 323 31.16 -14.11 -10.18
N PHE A 324 32.33 -13.48 -10.25
CA PHE A 324 33.05 -13.27 -11.52
C PHE A 324 33.43 -14.59 -12.16
N ASP A 325 33.38 -14.68 -13.47
CA ASP A 325 33.92 -15.84 -14.22
C ASP A 325 35.47 -15.87 -14.22
N ALA A 326 36.05 -16.91 -14.77
CA ALA A 326 37.50 -17.07 -14.77
C ALA A 326 38.20 -15.96 -15.57
N GLY A 327 37.67 -15.59 -16.73
CA GLY A 327 38.23 -14.53 -17.58
C GLY A 327 38.19 -13.17 -16.90
N GLN A 328 37.05 -12.85 -16.27
CA GLN A 328 36.91 -11.61 -15.47
C GLN A 328 37.93 -11.57 -14.32
N ARG A 329 38.10 -12.69 -13.61
CA ARG A 329 39.06 -12.74 -12.50
C ARG A 329 40.50 -12.55 -12.98
N ASP A 330 40.88 -13.17 -14.11
CA ASP A 330 42.24 -13.05 -14.68
C ASP A 330 42.51 -11.60 -15.13
N GLU A 331 41.51 -10.93 -15.75
CA GLU A 331 41.65 -9.54 -16.16
C GLU A 331 41.73 -8.60 -14.96
N LEU A 332 40.84 -8.76 -13.97
CA LEU A 332 40.88 -7.97 -12.74
C LEU A 332 42.18 -8.14 -11.97
N ALA A 333 42.76 -9.37 -11.96
CA ALA A 333 44.05 -9.62 -11.35
C ALA A 333 45.23 -8.96 -12.11
N GLY A 334 45.06 -8.68 -13.41
CA GLY A 334 46.01 -7.90 -14.21
C GLY A 334 46.06 -6.41 -13.90
N VAL A 335 44.96 -5.86 -13.37
CA VAL A 335 44.80 -4.42 -13.10
C VAL A 335 44.95 -4.10 -11.62
N LEU A 336 44.45 -4.97 -10.74
CA LEU A 336 44.43 -4.75 -9.29
C LEU A 336 45.74 -5.30 -8.63
N PRO A 337 46.10 -4.75 -7.45
CA PRO A 337 47.25 -5.27 -6.70
C PRO A 337 47.10 -6.76 -6.31
N ASP A 338 48.21 -7.48 -6.17
CA ASP A 338 48.24 -8.90 -5.82
C ASP A 338 47.49 -9.24 -4.51
N TYR A 339 47.34 -8.27 -3.63
CA TYR A 339 46.61 -8.44 -2.37
C TYR A 339 45.10 -8.19 -2.48
N ALA A 340 44.61 -7.74 -3.63
CA ALA A 340 43.19 -7.50 -3.83
C ALA A 340 42.40 -8.81 -3.88
N ASN A 341 41.30 -8.88 -3.14
CA ASN A 341 40.38 -10.02 -3.20
C ASN A 341 39.38 -9.84 -4.34
N ILE A 342 39.57 -10.64 -5.40
CA ILE A 342 38.72 -10.57 -6.59
C ILE A 342 37.48 -11.41 -6.40
N ALA A 343 36.46 -10.79 -5.77
CA ALA A 343 35.14 -11.37 -5.50
C ALA A 343 34.08 -10.34 -5.79
N ASN A 344 32.79 -10.72 -5.81
CA ASN A 344 31.69 -9.80 -5.84
C ASN A 344 31.01 -9.82 -4.44
N PRO A 345 31.01 -8.72 -3.68
CA PRO A 345 31.46 -7.35 -4.01
C PRO A 345 32.96 -7.25 -4.25
N LEU A 346 33.37 -6.41 -5.22
CA LEU A 346 34.79 -6.18 -5.54
C LEU A 346 35.33 -5.03 -4.69
N ASP A 347 36.31 -5.35 -3.83
CA ASP A 347 37.18 -4.35 -3.22
C ASP A 347 38.29 -4.02 -4.21
N PHE A 348 38.14 -2.93 -4.97
CA PHE A 348 39.15 -2.49 -5.94
C PHE A 348 40.32 -1.71 -5.31
N THR A 349 40.29 -1.50 -4.00
CA THR A 349 41.33 -0.82 -3.19
C THR A 349 41.57 0.65 -3.61
N THR A 350 42.36 1.38 -2.86
CA THR A 350 42.77 2.75 -3.23
C THR A 350 44.02 2.79 -4.14
N ALA A 351 44.60 1.64 -4.45
CA ALA A 351 45.87 1.58 -5.21
C ALA A 351 45.74 2.13 -6.64
N ILE A 352 44.58 1.96 -7.27
CA ILE A 352 44.32 2.47 -8.64
C ILE A 352 43.57 3.83 -8.62
N TRP A 353 43.48 4.46 -7.46
CA TRP A 353 42.75 5.72 -7.29
C TRP A 353 43.43 6.85 -8.07
N GLY A 354 42.68 7.52 -8.95
CA GLY A 354 43.20 8.56 -9.83
C GLY A 354 43.86 8.06 -11.13
N ASP A 355 44.06 6.76 -11.31
CA ASP A 355 44.53 6.18 -12.58
C ASP A 355 43.31 5.92 -13.49
N ALA A 356 43.13 6.81 -14.48
CA ALA A 356 42.01 6.74 -15.39
C ALA A 356 41.94 5.46 -16.23
N ALA A 357 43.08 4.92 -16.62
CA ALA A 357 43.18 3.74 -17.46
C ALA A 357 42.88 2.46 -16.64
N ALA A 358 43.52 2.33 -15.46
CA ALA A 358 43.24 1.21 -14.55
C ALA A 358 41.78 1.18 -14.09
N LEU A 359 41.18 2.33 -13.74
CA LEU A 359 39.77 2.44 -13.38
C LEU A 359 38.86 2.01 -14.55
N GLU A 360 39.15 2.41 -15.77
CA GLU A 360 38.35 2.04 -16.94
C GLU A 360 38.44 0.52 -17.21
N GLU A 361 39.61 -0.08 -17.17
CA GLU A 361 39.80 -1.51 -17.40
C GLU A 361 39.12 -2.35 -16.29
N MET A 362 39.29 -1.97 -15.03
CA MET A 362 38.59 -2.58 -13.90
C MET A 362 37.07 -2.54 -14.05
N LEU A 363 36.52 -1.37 -14.37
CA LEU A 363 35.08 -1.18 -14.56
C LEU A 363 34.54 -1.99 -15.74
N ASP A 364 35.25 -2.00 -16.88
CA ASP A 364 34.84 -2.76 -18.05
C ASP A 364 34.85 -4.27 -17.78
N SER A 365 35.86 -4.78 -17.09
CA SER A 365 35.89 -6.19 -16.70
C SER A 365 34.75 -6.56 -15.72
N ALA A 366 34.59 -5.78 -14.67
CA ALA A 366 33.53 -6.04 -13.65
C ALA A 366 32.12 -5.96 -14.24
N LEU A 367 31.85 -4.95 -15.10
CA LEU A 367 30.50 -4.70 -15.64
C LEU A 367 30.10 -5.67 -16.77
N ARG A 368 30.99 -6.49 -17.29
CA ARG A 368 30.63 -7.64 -18.16
C ARG A 368 29.86 -8.73 -17.41
N SER A 369 29.89 -8.74 -16.07
CA SER A 369 29.07 -9.63 -15.26
C SER A 369 27.62 -9.72 -15.80
N PRO A 370 26.98 -10.90 -15.79
CA PRO A 370 25.59 -11.05 -16.22
C PRO A 370 24.58 -10.46 -15.22
N ALA A 371 25.03 -9.83 -14.15
CA ALA A 371 24.18 -9.20 -13.16
C ALA A 371 23.22 -8.16 -13.76
N ASP A 372 22.01 -8.06 -13.22
CA ASP A 372 20.95 -7.17 -13.70
C ASP A 372 21.27 -5.69 -13.50
N ALA A 373 22.12 -5.38 -12.52
CA ALA A 373 22.49 -4.01 -12.19
C ALA A 373 23.92 -3.92 -11.62
N ALA A 374 24.42 -2.68 -11.49
CA ALA A 374 25.69 -2.38 -10.87
C ALA A 374 25.54 -1.37 -9.72
N LEU A 375 26.33 -1.55 -8.67
CA LEU A 375 26.50 -0.60 -7.56
C LEU A 375 27.95 -0.15 -7.49
N LEU A 376 28.16 1.14 -7.31
CA LEU A 376 29.42 1.71 -6.83
C LEU A 376 29.14 2.39 -5.47
N VAL A 377 29.90 2.00 -4.43
CA VAL A 377 29.93 2.73 -3.17
C VAL A 377 31.02 3.79 -3.25
N LEU A 378 30.63 5.05 -3.05
CA LEU A 378 31.52 6.20 -3.18
C LEU A 378 31.14 7.29 -2.18
N ASP A 379 32.10 7.61 -1.31
CA ASP A 379 32.03 8.73 -0.37
C ASP A 379 32.97 9.84 -0.79
N TYR A 380 32.47 11.08 -0.84
CA TYR A 380 33.25 12.25 -1.18
C TYR A 380 33.86 12.85 0.09
N PRO A 381 35.16 13.11 0.09
CA PRO A 381 35.80 13.82 1.20
C PRO A 381 35.41 15.31 1.25
N GLY A 382 35.75 15.99 2.35
CA GLY A 382 35.57 17.44 2.48
C GLY A 382 36.23 18.23 1.34
N GLU A 383 35.72 19.41 1.03
CA GLU A 383 36.23 20.24 -0.09
C GLU A 383 37.71 20.62 0.10
N GLU A 384 38.13 20.81 1.34
CA GLU A 384 39.47 21.22 1.74
C GLU A 384 40.53 20.13 1.55
N THR A 385 40.15 18.87 1.34
CA THR A 385 41.12 17.76 1.21
C THR A 385 41.82 17.71 -0.13
N GLY A 386 41.23 18.31 -1.18
CA GLY A 386 41.76 18.29 -2.54
C GLY A 386 41.57 16.94 -3.27
N GLU A 387 40.90 15.95 -2.68
CA GLU A 387 40.73 14.60 -3.24
C GLU A 387 39.48 14.43 -4.10
N ARG A 388 38.54 15.40 -4.09
CA ARG A 388 37.30 15.36 -4.87
C ARG A 388 37.48 15.12 -6.39
N PRO A 389 38.52 15.67 -7.06
CA PRO A 389 38.71 15.37 -8.50
C PRO A 389 38.90 13.89 -8.82
N GLN A 390 39.46 13.09 -7.90
CA GLN A 390 39.60 11.64 -8.07
C GLN A 390 38.25 10.94 -7.93
N CYS A 391 37.40 11.38 -7.01
CA CYS A 391 36.02 10.91 -6.91
C CYS A 391 35.19 11.25 -8.16
N ASP A 392 35.33 12.49 -8.67
CA ASP A 392 34.69 12.92 -9.92
C ASP A 392 35.15 12.08 -11.11
N LEU A 393 36.45 11.74 -11.19
CA LEU A 393 37.00 10.86 -12.22
C LEU A 393 36.36 9.46 -12.15
N LEU A 394 36.35 8.83 -10.97
CA LEU A 394 35.74 7.51 -10.77
C LEU A 394 34.25 7.53 -11.15
N LEU A 395 33.51 8.53 -10.69
CA LEU A 395 32.09 8.69 -11.01
C LEU A 395 31.86 8.80 -12.53
N GLN A 396 32.65 9.62 -13.23
CA GLN A 396 32.55 9.78 -14.69
C GLN A 396 32.88 8.47 -15.43
N ARG A 397 33.93 7.75 -15.01
CA ARG A 397 34.31 6.45 -15.60
C ARG A 397 33.22 5.39 -15.36
N TYR A 398 32.63 5.38 -14.17
CA TYR A 398 31.54 4.47 -13.85
C TYR A 398 30.31 4.75 -14.74
N CYS A 399 29.86 5.98 -14.87
CA CYS A 399 28.74 6.34 -15.75
C CYS A 399 29.03 5.98 -17.22
N ALA A 400 30.26 6.23 -17.70
CA ALA A 400 30.67 5.87 -19.03
C ALA A 400 30.67 4.35 -19.26
N ALA A 401 31.14 3.57 -18.29
CA ALA A 401 31.16 2.10 -18.35
C ALA A 401 29.72 1.54 -18.32
N LEU A 402 28.84 2.07 -17.49
CA LEU A 402 27.41 1.69 -17.49
C LEU A 402 26.77 1.86 -18.89
N LYS A 403 27.05 2.99 -19.56
CA LYS A 403 26.56 3.24 -20.92
C LYS A 403 27.13 2.27 -21.95
N ARG A 404 28.47 2.00 -21.90
CA ARG A 404 29.13 1.04 -22.82
C ARG A 404 28.53 -0.36 -22.71
N HIS A 405 28.25 -0.81 -21.49
CA HIS A 405 27.70 -2.15 -21.22
C HIS A 405 26.17 -2.20 -21.24
N GLY A 406 25.47 -1.07 -21.47
CA GLY A 406 24.01 -1.00 -21.42
C GLY A 406 23.44 -1.43 -20.07
N LYS A 407 24.18 -1.22 -19.00
CA LYS A 407 23.85 -1.70 -17.66
C LYS A 407 23.19 -0.62 -16.83
N VAL A 408 22.13 -1.01 -16.12
CA VAL A 408 21.50 -0.13 -15.11
C VAL A 408 22.40 -0.06 -13.89
N GLY A 409 22.59 1.12 -13.31
CA GLY A 409 23.43 1.27 -12.14
C GLY A 409 22.95 2.32 -11.17
N PHE A 410 23.50 2.27 -9.97
CA PHE A 410 23.32 3.27 -8.94
C PHE A 410 24.61 3.48 -8.15
N ILE A 411 24.71 4.65 -7.53
CA ILE A 411 25.77 4.96 -6.56
C ILE A 411 25.11 5.07 -5.19
N ALA A 412 25.78 4.52 -4.18
CA ALA A 412 25.44 4.74 -2.78
C ALA A 412 26.66 5.28 -2.03
N SER A 413 26.43 6.15 -1.04
CA SER A 413 27.45 6.53 -0.05
C SER A 413 27.31 5.68 1.20
N ALA A 414 28.39 5.38 1.89
CA ALA A 414 28.31 4.75 3.20
C ALA A 414 27.65 5.70 4.21
N PHE A 415 28.04 6.96 4.20
CA PHE A 415 27.43 8.01 5.00
C PHE A 415 26.61 8.96 4.12
N PRO A 416 25.33 9.19 4.42
CA PRO A 416 24.42 9.99 3.59
C PRO A 416 24.96 11.38 3.21
N GLU A 417 25.70 12.01 4.09
CA GLU A 417 26.27 13.36 3.94
C GLU A 417 27.43 13.43 2.94
N LEU A 418 28.06 12.27 2.66
CA LEU A 418 29.25 12.22 1.82
C LEU A 418 28.96 12.02 0.32
N LEU A 419 27.70 12.18 -0.09
CA LEU A 419 27.32 12.27 -1.51
C LEU A 419 26.80 13.69 -1.82
N PRO A 420 27.65 14.64 -2.24
CA PRO A 420 27.31 16.04 -2.37
C PRO A 420 26.27 16.30 -3.48
N ALA A 421 25.52 17.41 -3.38
CA ALA A 421 24.44 17.76 -4.30
C ALA A 421 24.90 17.77 -5.77
N ARG A 422 26.10 18.33 -6.04
CA ARG A 422 26.69 18.35 -7.40
C ARG A 422 26.85 16.95 -8.01
N ALA A 423 27.33 15.99 -7.22
CA ALA A 423 27.47 14.60 -7.68
C ALA A 423 26.10 13.94 -7.93
N ARG A 424 25.11 14.20 -7.05
CA ARG A 424 23.74 13.71 -7.22
C ARG A 424 23.05 14.29 -8.47
N GLU A 425 23.24 15.58 -8.74
CA GLU A 425 22.70 16.24 -9.94
C GLU A 425 23.33 15.68 -11.23
N LEU A 426 24.66 15.46 -11.24
CA LEU A 426 25.34 14.83 -12.37
C LEU A 426 24.80 13.42 -12.62
N LEU A 427 24.73 12.59 -11.59
CA LEU A 427 24.19 11.23 -11.67
C LEU A 427 22.77 11.18 -12.20
N HIS A 428 21.93 12.10 -11.73
CA HIS A 428 20.56 12.22 -12.22
C HIS A 428 20.53 12.54 -13.73
N GLY A 429 21.36 13.46 -14.20
CA GLY A 429 21.52 13.76 -15.64
C GLY A 429 22.01 12.57 -16.47
N GLU A 430 22.77 11.66 -15.87
CA GLU A 430 23.26 10.42 -16.48
C GLU A 430 22.25 9.25 -16.39
N GLY A 431 21.10 9.44 -15.73
CA GLY A 431 20.10 8.39 -15.48
C GLY A 431 20.53 7.35 -14.44
N VAL A 432 21.49 7.70 -13.56
CA VAL A 432 22.03 6.86 -12.49
C VAL A 432 21.44 7.31 -11.16
N ALA A 433 20.90 6.37 -10.37
CA ALA A 433 20.33 6.70 -9.06
C ALA A 433 21.44 7.05 -8.06
N ALA A 434 21.30 8.19 -7.39
CA ALA A 434 22.22 8.65 -6.35
C ALA A 434 21.61 8.44 -4.98
N LEU A 435 21.92 7.33 -4.31
CA LEU A 435 21.31 6.90 -3.04
C LEU A 435 22.19 7.28 -1.85
N GLN A 436 21.59 7.83 -0.82
CA GLN A 436 22.29 8.35 0.34
C GLN A 436 22.16 7.37 1.52
N GLY A 437 23.24 6.64 1.81
CA GLY A 437 23.31 5.52 2.73
C GLY A 437 23.27 4.16 2.02
N VAL A 438 24.31 3.35 2.18
CA VAL A 438 24.42 2.04 1.52
C VAL A 438 23.31 1.08 1.97
N GLU A 439 22.92 1.11 3.25
CA GLU A 439 21.81 0.31 3.78
C GLU A 439 20.47 0.69 3.12
N ASP A 440 20.13 1.98 3.18
CA ASP A 440 18.90 2.50 2.57
C ASP A 440 18.90 2.32 1.05
N GLY A 441 20.06 2.49 0.41
CA GLY A 441 20.25 2.32 -1.02
C GLY A 441 20.00 0.88 -1.48
N LEU A 442 20.60 -0.11 -0.83
CA LEU A 442 20.39 -1.53 -1.15
C LEU A 442 18.95 -1.97 -0.81
N ALA A 443 18.38 -1.47 0.29
CA ALA A 443 16.99 -1.72 0.62
C ALA A 443 16.03 -1.14 -0.44
N ALA A 444 16.28 0.08 -0.91
CA ALA A 444 15.50 0.71 -1.97
C ALA A 444 15.60 -0.09 -3.27
N TRP A 445 16.83 -0.45 -3.68
CA TRP A 445 17.05 -1.23 -4.89
C TRP A 445 16.41 -2.61 -4.86
N GLY A 446 16.50 -3.33 -3.73
CA GLY A 446 15.84 -4.62 -3.52
C GLY A 446 14.32 -4.53 -3.63
N ARG A 447 13.72 -3.45 -3.13
CA ARG A 447 12.26 -3.21 -3.29
C ARG A 447 11.87 -3.03 -4.76
N ILE A 448 12.64 -2.26 -5.52
CA ILE A 448 12.40 -2.04 -6.95
C ILE A 448 12.60 -3.33 -7.75
N ALA A 449 13.64 -4.11 -7.46
CA ALA A 449 13.89 -5.40 -8.11
C ALA A 449 12.72 -6.38 -7.88
N ARG A 450 12.24 -6.50 -6.62
CA ARG A 450 11.06 -7.32 -6.30
C ARG A 450 9.80 -6.84 -7.01
N TYR A 451 9.56 -5.54 -7.09
CA TYR A 451 8.44 -4.98 -7.85
C TYR A 451 8.49 -5.45 -9.31
N ARG A 452 9.65 -5.36 -9.97
CA ARG A 452 9.82 -5.77 -11.36
C ARG A 452 9.54 -7.26 -11.57
N GLN A 453 10.03 -8.11 -10.70
CA GLN A 453 9.78 -9.56 -10.76
C GLN A 453 8.29 -9.90 -10.61
N ARG A 454 7.59 -9.25 -9.68
CA ARG A 454 6.17 -9.53 -9.38
C ARG A 454 5.22 -8.93 -10.40
N ARG A 455 5.62 -7.87 -11.11
CA ARG A 455 4.74 -7.09 -11.98
C ARG A 455 4.07 -7.94 -13.06
N ALA A 456 4.79 -8.81 -13.75
CA ALA A 456 4.23 -9.66 -14.80
C ALA A 456 3.13 -10.59 -14.26
N ALA A 457 3.40 -11.28 -13.16
CA ALA A 457 2.43 -12.16 -12.51
C ALA A 457 1.19 -11.41 -11.99
N LEU A 458 1.35 -10.17 -11.52
CA LEU A 458 0.22 -9.34 -11.10
C LEU A 458 -0.65 -8.92 -12.31
N LEU A 459 -0.05 -8.57 -13.43
CA LEU A 459 -0.78 -8.21 -14.65
C LEU A 459 -1.55 -9.40 -15.23
N GLU A 460 -1.01 -10.60 -15.15
CA GLU A 460 -1.68 -11.84 -15.58
C GLU A 460 -2.97 -12.14 -14.80
N ARG A 461 -3.06 -11.70 -13.53
CA ARG A 461 -4.28 -11.84 -12.70
C ARG A 461 -5.44 -10.99 -13.22
N GLY A 462 -5.16 -9.89 -13.91
CA GLY A 462 -6.15 -8.97 -14.44
C GLY A 462 -6.81 -8.05 -13.40
N GLU A 463 -7.48 -7.01 -13.88
CA GLU A 463 -8.10 -5.98 -13.03
C GLU A 463 -9.15 -6.54 -12.06
N ALA A 464 -10.03 -7.41 -12.55
CA ALA A 464 -11.12 -7.97 -11.76
C ALA A 464 -10.65 -8.75 -10.52
N ALA A 465 -9.46 -9.39 -10.59
CA ALA A 465 -8.88 -10.08 -9.46
C ALA A 465 -8.12 -9.13 -8.51
N LEU A 466 -7.72 -7.96 -8.98
CA LEU A 466 -6.91 -7.00 -8.22
C LEU A 466 -7.74 -5.92 -7.53
N VAL A 467 -8.88 -5.50 -8.09
CA VAL A 467 -9.76 -4.50 -7.48
C VAL A 467 -10.63 -5.14 -6.41
N PRO A 468 -10.61 -4.65 -5.15
CA PRO A 468 -11.46 -5.20 -4.09
C PRO A 468 -12.95 -5.01 -4.36
N ILE A 469 -13.75 -5.96 -3.90
CA ILE A 469 -15.22 -5.85 -3.87
C ILE A 469 -15.59 -4.97 -2.69
N CYS A 470 -16.05 -3.77 -2.97
CA CYS A 470 -16.49 -2.80 -1.97
C CYS A 470 -17.99 -2.50 -2.14
N PRO A 471 -18.87 -3.38 -1.67
CA PRO A 471 -20.30 -3.11 -1.70
C PRO A 471 -20.64 -1.95 -0.77
N GLY A 472 -21.75 -1.28 -1.06
CA GLY A 472 -22.22 -0.14 -0.27
C GLY A 472 -22.47 -0.46 1.20
N PRO A 473 -22.62 0.55 2.06
CA PRO A 473 -22.98 0.33 3.46
C PRO A 473 -24.34 -0.34 3.57
N LEU A 474 -24.46 -1.31 4.48
CA LEU A 474 -25.71 -1.99 4.78
C LEU A 474 -26.37 -1.35 6.01
N ALA A 475 -27.68 -1.19 5.99
CA ALA A 475 -28.44 -0.67 7.13
C ALA A 475 -28.99 -1.81 8.00
N GLY A 476 -28.92 -1.63 9.33
CA GLY A 476 -29.50 -2.52 10.33
C GLY A 476 -28.62 -3.72 10.66
N ASP A 477 -29.05 -4.45 11.72
CA ASP A 477 -28.28 -5.58 12.28
C ASP A 477 -28.44 -6.89 11.48
N GLY A 478 -29.34 -6.92 10.50
CA GLY A 478 -29.61 -8.11 9.70
C GLY A 478 -30.23 -9.26 10.50
N TYR A 479 -30.15 -10.45 9.93
CA TYR A 479 -30.58 -11.69 10.57
C TYR A 479 -29.49 -12.76 10.51
N LEU A 480 -29.47 -13.60 11.54
CA LEU A 480 -28.51 -14.68 11.70
C LEU A 480 -29.13 -15.98 11.16
N LEU A 481 -28.39 -16.69 10.31
CA LEU A 481 -28.72 -18.08 9.98
C LEU A 481 -28.30 -18.99 11.15
N ASP A 482 -29.09 -20.03 11.43
CA ASP A 482 -28.64 -21.07 12.37
C ASP A 482 -27.48 -21.89 11.75
N GLU A 483 -26.81 -22.69 12.58
CA GLU A 483 -25.64 -23.48 12.11
C GLU A 483 -25.96 -24.39 10.93
N TRP A 484 -27.12 -25.06 10.96
CA TRP A 484 -27.53 -25.94 9.87
C TRP A 484 -27.74 -25.15 8.58
N GLN A 485 -28.47 -24.05 8.64
CA GLN A 485 -28.72 -23.16 7.50
C GLN A 485 -27.40 -22.58 6.94
N SER A 486 -26.49 -22.15 7.82
CA SER A 486 -25.17 -21.63 7.43
C SER A 486 -24.34 -22.67 6.69
N LYS A 487 -24.27 -23.90 7.22
CA LYS A 487 -23.60 -25.02 6.57
C LYS A 487 -24.23 -25.38 5.21
N GLN A 488 -25.57 -25.45 5.14
CA GLN A 488 -26.25 -25.74 3.88
C GLN A 488 -26.02 -24.64 2.82
N ALA A 489 -25.91 -23.38 3.23
CA ALA A 489 -25.61 -22.28 2.33
C ALA A 489 -24.16 -22.35 1.77
N LEU A 490 -23.20 -22.84 2.53
CA LEU A 490 -21.79 -22.99 2.12
C LEU A 490 -21.51 -24.27 1.33
N LYS A 491 -22.35 -25.29 1.49
CA LYS A 491 -22.17 -26.59 0.83
C LYS A 491 -22.07 -26.54 -0.70
N PRO A 492 -22.90 -25.76 -1.43
CA PRO A 492 -22.80 -25.66 -2.91
C PRO A 492 -21.48 -25.09 -3.41
N PHE A 493 -20.77 -24.33 -2.58
CA PHE A 493 -19.46 -23.76 -2.88
C PHE A 493 -18.31 -24.75 -2.66
N GLY A 494 -18.61 -25.94 -2.15
CA GLY A 494 -17.63 -26.99 -1.93
C GLY A 494 -16.98 -26.98 -0.55
N LEU A 495 -17.55 -26.28 0.45
CA LEU A 495 -17.03 -26.35 1.82
C LEU A 495 -17.25 -27.78 2.38
N PRO A 496 -16.19 -28.50 2.79
CA PRO A 496 -16.30 -29.82 3.39
C PRO A 496 -16.98 -29.77 4.75
N LEU A 497 -18.04 -30.53 4.91
CA LEU A 497 -18.86 -30.56 6.12
C LEU A 497 -18.96 -32.00 6.68
N PRO A 498 -19.10 -32.18 8.02
CA PRO A 498 -19.40 -33.48 8.57
C PRO A 498 -20.70 -34.04 8.01
N GLN A 499 -20.75 -35.37 7.84
CA GLN A 499 -22.03 -36.02 7.56
C GLN A 499 -22.95 -35.80 8.75
N GLY A 500 -24.10 -35.22 8.55
CA GLY A 500 -25.00 -34.84 9.64
C GLY A 500 -26.45 -34.78 9.21
N VAL A 501 -27.33 -34.77 10.19
CA VAL A 501 -28.78 -34.75 10.05
C VAL A 501 -29.41 -33.83 11.07
N LEU A 502 -30.32 -32.96 10.62
CA LEU A 502 -31.16 -32.15 11.48
C LEU A 502 -32.34 -32.98 11.96
N SER A 503 -32.59 -33.01 13.27
CA SER A 503 -33.63 -33.81 13.88
C SER A 503 -34.32 -33.03 15.01
N THR A 504 -35.40 -33.60 15.56
CA THR A 504 -35.95 -33.17 16.82
C THR A 504 -35.34 -33.99 17.97
N PRO A 505 -35.34 -33.49 19.22
CA PRO A 505 -34.87 -34.27 20.37
C PRO A 505 -35.54 -35.63 20.50
N GLY A 506 -36.85 -35.74 20.14
CA GLY A 506 -37.61 -36.99 20.20
C GLY A 506 -37.26 -38.02 19.13
N GLN A 507 -36.72 -37.60 18.00
CA GLN A 507 -36.31 -38.45 16.87
C GLN A 507 -34.79 -38.64 16.79
N ALA A 508 -34.04 -37.98 17.65
CA ALA A 508 -32.58 -37.96 17.62
C ALA A 508 -31.97 -39.39 17.74
N ARG A 509 -32.61 -40.30 18.45
CA ARG A 509 -32.16 -41.71 18.59
C ARG A 509 -32.17 -42.43 17.25
N GLU A 510 -33.28 -42.35 16.48
CA GLU A 510 -33.41 -43.01 15.18
C GLU A 510 -32.40 -42.43 14.19
N ALA A 511 -32.31 -41.12 14.12
CA ALA A 511 -31.35 -40.42 13.29
C ALA A 511 -29.87 -40.76 13.63
N ALA A 512 -29.56 -40.97 14.89
CA ALA A 512 -28.24 -41.36 15.35
C ALA A 512 -27.86 -42.81 14.96
N LEU A 513 -28.83 -43.73 14.97
CA LEU A 513 -28.61 -45.12 14.51
C LEU A 513 -28.30 -45.17 13.01
N ASP A 514 -29.02 -44.38 12.20
CA ASP A 514 -28.80 -44.31 10.77
C ASP A 514 -27.44 -43.67 10.44
N LEU A 515 -27.03 -42.63 11.19
CA LEU A 515 -25.77 -41.91 10.99
C LEU A 515 -24.55 -42.71 11.48
N GLY A 516 -24.70 -43.49 12.56
CA GLY A 516 -23.64 -44.31 13.16
C GLY A 516 -22.73 -43.54 14.12
N PHE A 517 -22.35 -44.17 15.24
CA PHE A 517 -21.46 -43.60 16.24
C PHE A 517 -19.97 -43.70 15.86
N PRO A 518 -19.05 -42.84 16.40
CA PRO A 518 -19.33 -41.77 17.39
C PRO A 518 -19.90 -40.51 16.78
N LEU A 519 -20.72 -39.78 17.56
CA LEU A 519 -21.45 -38.60 17.13
C LEU A 519 -21.13 -37.35 17.97
N VAL A 520 -21.49 -36.21 17.40
CA VAL A 520 -21.62 -34.89 18.05
C VAL A 520 -23.11 -34.54 18.04
N LEU A 521 -23.61 -34.06 19.19
CA LEU A 521 -24.96 -33.49 19.33
C LEU A 521 -24.85 -31.99 19.55
N LYS A 522 -25.60 -31.20 18.78
CA LYS A 522 -25.65 -29.74 18.90
C LYS A 522 -27.07 -29.21 18.94
N ALA A 523 -27.35 -28.25 19.80
CA ALA A 523 -28.58 -27.49 19.77
C ALA A 523 -28.58 -26.52 18.60
N VAL A 524 -29.69 -26.42 17.87
CA VAL A 524 -29.80 -25.57 16.66
C VAL A 524 -30.82 -24.48 16.91
N SER A 525 -30.31 -23.22 16.96
CA SER A 525 -31.13 -22.01 16.99
C SER A 525 -30.33 -20.80 16.60
N ALA A 526 -30.91 -19.89 15.81
CA ALA A 526 -30.32 -18.59 15.50
C ALA A 526 -30.19 -17.69 16.76
N ALA A 527 -30.98 -17.95 17.81
CA ALA A 527 -30.91 -17.20 19.07
C ALA A 527 -29.78 -17.71 20.01
N LEU A 528 -28.99 -18.72 19.62
CA LEU A 528 -27.94 -19.34 20.43
C LEU A 528 -26.56 -19.29 19.68
N PRO A 529 -25.95 -18.13 19.47
CA PRO A 529 -24.68 -18.05 18.76
C PRO A 529 -23.52 -18.70 19.54
N HIS A 530 -23.50 -18.63 20.88
CA HIS A 530 -22.47 -19.20 21.77
C HIS A 530 -22.91 -20.50 22.40
N LYS A 531 -23.14 -21.53 21.58
CA LYS A 531 -23.71 -22.84 21.98
C LYS A 531 -22.90 -23.57 23.05
N THR A 532 -21.58 -23.55 22.92
CA THR A 532 -20.67 -24.28 23.82
C THR A 532 -20.75 -23.75 25.25
N GLU A 533 -20.80 -22.45 25.45
CA GLU A 533 -20.92 -21.83 26.80
C GLU A 533 -22.26 -22.12 27.47
N ALA A 534 -23.32 -22.23 26.66
CA ALA A 534 -24.66 -22.56 27.14
C ALA A 534 -24.90 -24.09 27.32
N GLY A 535 -23.88 -24.93 27.09
CA GLY A 535 -24.01 -26.39 27.15
C GLY A 535 -24.80 -26.97 25.97
N GLY A 536 -24.86 -26.26 24.84
CA GLY A 536 -25.57 -26.69 23.64
C GLY A 536 -24.74 -27.59 22.70
N VAL A 537 -23.60 -28.13 23.13
CA VAL A 537 -22.73 -29.03 22.34
C VAL A 537 -22.28 -30.19 23.22
N ALA A 538 -22.47 -31.42 22.74
CA ALA A 538 -21.95 -32.64 23.36
C ALA A 538 -21.14 -33.46 22.36
N LEU A 539 -19.88 -33.71 22.68
CA LEU A 539 -18.90 -34.41 21.84
C LEU A 539 -18.68 -35.86 22.24
N GLY A 540 -18.26 -36.68 21.28
CA GLY A 540 -17.77 -38.04 21.56
C GLY A 540 -18.83 -39.01 22.03
N LEU A 541 -20.08 -38.87 21.59
CA LEU A 541 -21.18 -39.78 21.91
C LEU A 541 -20.93 -41.11 21.21
N ARG A 542 -20.74 -42.17 21.98
CA ARG A 542 -20.30 -43.49 21.48
C ARG A 542 -21.42 -44.51 21.32
N ASN A 543 -22.57 -44.25 21.89
CA ASN A 543 -23.74 -45.14 21.86
C ASN A 543 -25.02 -44.38 22.21
N GLU A 544 -26.17 -45.06 22.10
CA GLU A 544 -27.49 -44.51 22.38
C GLU A 544 -27.63 -43.98 23.82
N ALA A 545 -27.11 -44.69 24.81
CA ALA A 545 -27.21 -44.27 26.21
C ALA A 545 -26.46 -42.94 26.46
N ALA A 546 -25.29 -42.74 25.82
CA ALA A 546 -24.56 -41.48 25.87
C ALA A 546 -25.34 -40.35 25.18
N LEU A 547 -26.05 -40.65 24.10
CA LEU A 547 -26.90 -39.66 23.39
C LEU A 547 -28.09 -39.23 24.26
N GLU A 548 -28.78 -40.18 24.90
CA GLU A 548 -29.92 -39.89 25.78
C GLU A 548 -29.51 -39.01 26.97
N ALA A 549 -28.38 -39.37 27.61
CA ALA A 549 -27.83 -38.58 28.70
C ALA A 549 -27.48 -37.16 28.22
N ALA A 550 -26.80 -37.01 27.06
CA ALA A 550 -26.43 -35.71 26.49
C ALA A 550 -27.65 -34.86 26.14
N LEU A 551 -28.73 -35.45 25.63
CA LEU A 551 -29.99 -34.74 25.35
C LEU A 551 -30.64 -34.21 26.62
N PHE A 552 -30.60 -35.00 27.70
CA PHE A 552 -31.10 -34.60 29.02
C PHE A 552 -30.30 -33.44 29.59
N ASP A 553 -28.97 -33.60 29.67
CA ASP A 553 -28.05 -32.58 30.20
C ASP A 553 -28.13 -31.27 29.42
N MET A 554 -28.20 -31.37 28.07
CA MET A 554 -28.34 -30.21 27.17
C MET A 554 -29.66 -29.45 27.45
N ARG A 555 -30.76 -30.14 27.61
CA ARG A 555 -32.05 -29.53 27.94
C ARG A 555 -31.99 -28.79 29.28
N GLU A 556 -31.43 -29.41 30.31
CA GLU A 556 -31.24 -28.80 31.62
C GLU A 556 -30.33 -27.58 31.58
N SER A 557 -29.24 -27.66 30.82
CA SER A 557 -28.29 -26.55 30.66
C SER A 557 -28.91 -25.36 29.93
N LEU A 558 -29.57 -25.62 28.81
CA LEU A 558 -30.25 -24.56 28.03
C LEU A 558 -31.38 -23.89 28.81
N ALA A 559 -32.15 -24.67 29.61
CA ALA A 559 -33.19 -24.11 30.47
C ALA A 559 -32.61 -23.12 31.52
N ARG A 560 -31.37 -23.31 31.96
CA ARG A 560 -30.69 -22.42 32.91
C ARG A 560 -30.04 -21.22 32.25
N HIS A 561 -29.36 -21.41 31.11
CA HIS A 561 -28.53 -20.37 30.49
C HIS A 561 -29.24 -19.57 29.38
N ALA A 562 -30.28 -20.16 28.79
CA ALA A 562 -31.08 -19.54 27.72
C ALA A 562 -32.57 -19.85 27.89
N PRO A 563 -33.23 -19.44 29.02
CA PRO A 563 -34.59 -19.85 29.37
C PRO A 563 -35.67 -19.43 28.36
N GLN A 564 -35.35 -18.45 27.51
CA GLN A 564 -36.25 -18.01 26.42
C GLN A 564 -36.13 -18.90 25.18
N LEU A 565 -35.15 -19.83 25.12
CA LEU A 565 -34.92 -20.66 23.93
C LEU A 565 -35.88 -21.85 23.94
N VAL A 566 -36.58 -22.08 22.84
CA VAL A 566 -37.34 -23.29 22.61
C VAL A 566 -36.41 -24.36 22.02
N PHE A 567 -36.12 -25.41 22.77
CA PHE A 567 -35.26 -26.52 22.37
C PHE A 567 -36.02 -27.54 21.52
N GLU A 568 -36.19 -27.24 20.22
CA GLU A 568 -36.97 -28.04 19.27
C GLU A 568 -36.12 -28.79 18.26
N ARG A 569 -34.89 -28.31 17.97
CA ARG A 569 -34.05 -28.88 16.92
C ARG A 569 -32.65 -29.19 17.43
N VAL A 570 -32.14 -30.32 16.98
CA VAL A 570 -30.78 -30.80 17.24
C VAL A 570 -30.11 -31.19 15.94
N LEU A 571 -28.83 -30.92 15.84
CA LEU A 571 -27.97 -31.40 14.77
C LEU A 571 -27.11 -32.53 15.29
N LEU A 572 -27.22 -33.68 14.64
CA LEU A 572 -26.36 -34.85 14.86
C LEU A 572 -25.32 -34.88 13.74
N GLU A 573 -24.07 -34.98 14.08
CA GLU A 573 -22.97 -35.03 13.10
C GLU A 573 -22.00 -36.17 13.46
N ARG A 574 -21.40 -36.80 12.45
CA ARG A 574 -20.30 -37.73 12.69
C ARG A 574 -19.13 -37.00 13.33
N MET A 575 -18.58 -37.61 14.36
CA MET A 575 -17.40 -37.04 15.06
C MET A 575 -16.20 -37.01 14.13
N ALA A 576 -15.58 -35.86 13.99
CA ALA A 576 -14.32 -35.72 13.29
C ALA A 576 -13.17 -36.38 14.05
N GLY A 577 -12.14 -36.83 13.33
CA GLY A 577 -10.88 -37.28 13.93
C GLY A 577 -10.14 -36.14 14.63
N ALA A 578 -9.08 -36.50 15.35
CA ALA A 578 -8.21 -35.50 15.97
C ALA A 578 -7.47 -34.70 14.87
N PRO A 579 -7.65 -33.39 14.77
CA PRO A 579 -7.03 -32.59 13.73
C PRO A 579 -5.53 -32.40 14.00
N LEU A 580 -4.76 -32.12 12.92
CA LEU A 580 -3.38 -31.67 13.03
C LEU A 580 -3.31 -30.16 13.33
N ALA A 581 -4.27 -29.41 12.81
CA ALA A 581 -4.44 -27.98 13.07
C ALA A 581 -5.91 -27.57 13.07
N GLU A 582 -6.22 -26.56 13.86
CA GLU A 582 -7.52 -25.88 13.89
C GLU A 582 -7.33 -24.46 13.39
N LEU A 583 -8.19 -24.00 12.49
CA LEU A 583 -8.16 -22.65 11.96
C LEU A 583 -9.50 -21.95 12.15
N ILE A 584 -9.45 -20.63 12.17
CA ILE A 584 -10.61 -19.75 12.06
C ILE A 584 -10.58 -19.13 10.68
N VAL A 585 -11.72 -19.16 9.99
CA VAL A 585 -11.89 -18.54 8.68
C VAL A 585 -13.14 -17.67 8.73
N GLY A 586 -12.94 -16.36 8.78
CA GLY A 586 -14.03 -15.40 8.86
C GLY A 586 -14.06 -14.43 7.68
N VAL A 587 -15.22 -13.86 7.39
CA VAL A 587 -15.37 -12.74 6.48
C VAL A 587 -16.08 -11.62 7.19
N LYS A 588 -15.47 -10.42 7.13
CA LYS A 588 -16.03 -9.20 7.72
C LYS A 588 -16.20 -8.13 6.65
N ARG A 589 -17.21 -7.32 6.82
CA ARG A 589 -17.38 -6.10 6.03
C ARG A 589 -16.60 -4.98 6.71
N GLU A 590 -15.61 -4.47 6.03
CA GLU A 590 -14.76 -3.37 6.49
C GLU A 590 -15.14 -2.10 5.74
N GLU A 591 -15.45 -1.06 6.49
CA GLU A 591 -15.88 0.20 5.91
C GLU A 591 -14.77 0.80 5.01
N GLY A 592 -15.12 1.18 3.78
CA GLY A 592 -14.19 1.68 2.77
C GLY A 592 -13.37 0.60 2.04
N PHE A 593 -13.09 -0.56 2.65
CA PHE A 593 -12.31 -1.66 2.06
C PHE A 593 -13.17 -2.78 1.46
N GLY A 594 -14.44 -2.88 1.89
CA GLY A 594 -15.34 -3.92 1.44
C GLY A 594 -15.23 -5.21 2.24
N LEU A 595 -15.18 -6.36 1.57
CA LEU A 595 -15.11 -7.65 2.23
C LEU A 595 -13.66 -8.08 2.47
N ALA A 596 -13.35 -8.43 3.71
CA ALA A 596 -12.05 -8.96 4.14
C ALA A 596 -12.21 -10.39 4.68
N LEU A 597 -11.50 -11.34 4.06
CA LEU A 597 -11.32 -12.69 4.54
C LEU A 597 -10.23 -12.70 5.60
N VAL A 598 -10.53 -13.22 6.78
CA VAL A 598 -9.58 -13.37 7.88
C VAL A 598 -9.28 -14.86 8.07
N ILE A 599 -8.01 -15.22 8.04
CA ILE A 599 -7.52 -16.59 8.29
C ILE A 599 -6.64 -16.54 9.52
N GLY A 600 -6.93 -17.35 10.52
CA GLY A 600 -6.17 -17.36 11.77
C GLY A 600 -6.00 -18.76 12.36
N ALA A 601 -5.03 -18.90 13.25
CA ALA A 601 -4.90 -20.10 14.07
C ALA A 601 -6.13 -20.22 14.96
N GLY A 602 -6.70 -21.43 15.06
CA GLY A 602 -7.83 -21.77 15.91
C GLY A 602 -7.41 -22.33 17.29
N GLY A 603 -8.39 -22.74 18.08
CA GLY A 603 -8.20 -23.35 19.39
C GLY A 603 -8.02 -22.33 20.53
N ILE A 604 -7.69 -22.81 21.73
CA ILE A 604 -7.63 -22.03 22.98
C ILE A 604 -6.58 -20.91 23.00
N LEU A 605 -5.65 -20.90 22.07
CA LEU A 605 -4.56 -19.90 22.01
C LEU A 605 -4.84 -18.73 21.08
N VAL A 606 -6.01 -18.68 20.46
CA VAL A 606 -6.38 -17.63 19.45
C VAL A 606 -6.20 -16.22 19.99
N GLU A 607 -6.76 -15.94 21.14
CA GLU A 607 -6.73 -14.62 21.78
C GLU A 607 -5.31 -14.23 22.23
N LEU A 608 -4.50 -15.23 22.60
CA LEU A 608 -3.16 -15.02 23.12
C LEU A 608 -2.13 -14.77 22.01
N LEU A 609 -2.22 -15.52 20.92
CA LEU A 609 -1.23 -15.46 19.83
C LEU A 609 -1.54 -14.38 18.81
N ARG A 610 -2.80 -14.00 18.64
CA ARG A 610 -3.28 -13.06 17.60
C ARG A 610 -2.65 -13.34 16.24
N ASP A 611 -2.57 -14.63 15.88
CA ASP A 611 -1.91 -15.13 14.68
C ASP A 611 -2.94 -15.23 13.56
N SER A 612 -3.12 -14.14 12.84
CA SER A 612 -4.08 -14.05 11.73
C SER A 612 -3.55 -13.23 10.56
N ARG A 613 -4.15 -13.45 9.39
CA ARG A 613 -3.93 -12.69 8.17
C ARG A 613 -5.26 -12.26 7.56
N SER A 614 -5.29 -11.07 7.00
CA SER A 614 -6.46 -10.53 6.30
C SER A 614 -6.18 -10.43 4.80
N LEU A 615 -7.11 -10.93 4.00
CA LEU A 615 -7.08 -10.83 2.54
C LEU A 615 -8.33 -10.09 2.07
N LEU A 616 -8.16 -9.09 1.21
CA LEU A 616 -9.31 -8.44 0.58
C LEU A 616 -9.94 -9.39 -0.47
N LEU A 617 -11.25 -9.36 -0.62
CA LEU A 617 -11.95 -10.15 -1.63
C LEU A 617 -12.14 -9.35 -2.95
N PRO A 618 -12.14 -10.03 -4.10
CA PRO A 618 -11.93 -11.46 -4.33
C PRO A 618 -10.48 -11.87 -4.09
N THR A 619 -10.18 -13.13 -3.81
CA THR A 619 -8.83 -13.62 -3.56
C THR A 619 -8.48 -14.81 -4.45
N THR A 620 -7.24 -15.29 -4.41
CA THR A 620 -6.75 -16.42 -5.21
C THR A 620 -6.20 -17.52 -4.30
N ASP A 621 -6.16 -18.77 -4.82
CA ASP A 621 -5.56 -19.90 -4.10
C ASP A 621 -4.11 -19.63 -3.67
N ALA A 622 -3.33 -18.96 -4.54
CA ALA A 622 -1.97 -18.58 -4.21
C ALA A 622 -1.92 -17.60 -3.03
N ALA A 623 -2.79 -16.58 -3.01
CA ALA A 623 -2.84 -15.62 -1.90
C ALA A 623 -3.31 -16.27 -0.59
N ILE A 624 -4.27 -17.20 -0.65
CA ILE A 624 -4.72 -17.99 0.51
C ILE A 624 -3.56 -18.84 1.05
N ARG A 625 -2.82 -19.54 0.16
CA ARG A 625 -1.65 -20.36 0.53
C ARG A 625 -0.57 -19.50 1.18
N ASP A 626 -0.23 -18.35 0.58
CA ASP A 626 0.77 -17.44 1.10
C ASP A 626 0.37 -16.89 2.49
N ALA A 627 -0.92 -16.57 2.68
CA ALA A 627 -1.45 -16.16 3.98
C ALA A 627 -1.30 -17.26 5.03
N LEU A 628 -1.65 -18.52 4.72
CA LEU A 628 -1.49 -19.67 5.61
C LEU A 628 -0.02 -19.89 5.99
N LEU A 629 0.89 -19.82 5.02
CA LEU A 629 2.33 -20.02 5.24
C LEU A 629 2.97 -18.85 5.98
N SER A 630 2.36 -17.68 6.00
CA SER A 630 2.83 -16.50 6.74
C SER A 630 2.35 -16.45 8.20
N LEU A 631 1.49 -17.36 8.64
CA LEU A 631 1.11 -17.49 10.04
C LEU A 631 2.31 -17.95 10.88
N ARG A 632 2.38 -17.49 12.13
CA ARG A 632 3.39 -18.00 13.09
C ARG A 632 3.21 -19.50 13.35
N SER A 633 1.97 -19.97 13.26
CA SER A 633 1.58 -21.39 13.37
C SER A 633 1.82 -22.21 12.09
N ALA A 634 2.29 -21.62 10.99
CA ALA A 634 2.56 -22.31 9.73
C ALA A 634 3.42 -23.58 9.84
N PRO A 635 4.41 -23.69 10.76
CA PRO A 635 5.14 -24.96 10.96
C PRO A 635 4.23 -26.13 11.31
N LEU A 636 3.10 -25.91 12.00
CA LEU A 636 2.12 -26.96 12.29
C LEU A 636 1.41 -27.44 11.02
N LEU A 637 1.21 -26.58 10.05
CA LEU A 637 0.61 -26.92 8.76
C LEU A 637 1.59 -27.67 7.84
N SER A 638 2.88 -27.35 7.94
CA SER A 638 3.93 -27.95 7.11
C SER A 638 4.53 -29.26 7.68
N GLY A 639 4.10 -29.66 8.87
CA GLY A 639 4.63 -30.80 9.61
C GLY A 639 5.71 -30.38 10.61
N PHE A 640 5.53 -30.75 11.89
CA PHE A 640 6.39 -30.33 12.98
C PHE A 640 6.62 -31.44 13.99
N ARG A 641 7.90 -31.66 14.40
CA ARG A 641 8.32 -32.65 15.41
C ARG A 641 7.74 -34.06 15.17
N GLY A 642 7.83 -34.54 13.91
CA GLY A 642 7.34 -35.88 13.55
C GLY A 642 5.84 -36.00 13.28
N ARG A 643 5.06 -34.92 13.41
CA ARG A 643 3.67 -34.87 12.94
C ARG A 643 3.66 -34.65 11.42
N PRO A 644 2.75 -35.31 10.66
CA PRO A 644 2.64 -35.08 9.21
C PRO A 644 2.16 -33.66 8.91
N ALA A 645 2.36 -33.22 7.67
CA ALA A 645 1.78 -31.98 7.14
C ALA A 645 0.26 -32.15 6.91
N VAL A 646 -0.48 -31.05 6.96
CA VAL A 646 -1.87 -31.03 6.54
C VAL A 646 -1.99 -31.11 5.01
N CYS A 647 -3.13 -31.54 4.49
CA CYS A 647 -3.45 -31.44 3.08
C CYS A 647 -3.70 -29.96 2.70
N MET A 648 -2.64 -29.26 2.29
CA MET A 648 -2.70 -27.83 1.98
C MET A 648 -3.68 -27.50 0.85
N GLU A 649 -3.80 -28.37 -0.15
CA GLU A 649 -4.72 -28.22 -1.28
C GLU A 649 -6.18 -28.23 -0.81
N ALA A 650 -6.54 -29.18 0.06
CA ALA A 650 -7.88 -29.27 0.64
C ALA A 650 -8.19 -28.08 1.55
N LEU A 651 -7.20 -27.64 2.33
CA LEU A 651 -7.35 -26.48 3.20
C LEU A 651 -7.57 -25.19 2.39
N VAL A 652 -6.79 -24.96 1.34
CA VAL A 652 -6.95 -23.83 0.42
C VAL A 652 -8.32 -23.88 -0.26
N ALA A 653 -8.76 -25.06 -0.73
CA ALA A 653 -10.05 -25.23 -1.37
C ALA A 653 -11.23 -24.92 -0.42
N ALA A 654 -11.15 -25.35 0.85
CA ALA A 654 -12.16 -25.04 1.86
C ALA A 654 -12.25 -23.53 2.13
N ILE A 655 -11.11 -22.85 2.26
CA ILE A 655 -11.06 -21.38 2.46
C ILE A 655 -11.57 -20.65 1.23
N ARG A 656 -11.25 -21.11 0.03
CA ARG A 656 -11.77 -20.56 -1.24
C ARG A 656 -13.29 -20.65 -1.29
N ALA A 657 -13.89 -21.76 -0.87
CA ALA A 657 -15.35 -21.93 -0.82
C ALA A 657 -16.02 -20.85 0.02
N VAL A 658 -15.41 -20.48 1.16
CA VAL A 658 -15.86 -19.38 2.02
C VAL A 658 -15.75 -18.04 1.29
N ALA A 659 -14.63 -17.79 0.61
CA ALA A 659 -14.38 -16.56 -0.13
C ALA A 659 -15.35 -16.39 -1.33
N GLU A 660 -15.63 -17.45 -2.08
CA GLU A 660 -16.56 -17.46 -3.21
C GLU A 660 -17.99 -17.18 -2.76
N PHE A 661 -18.45 -17.84 -1.68
CA PHE A 661 -19.75 -17.53 -1.06
C PHE A 661 -19.84 -16.05 -0.69
N ALA A 662 -18.80 -15.51 -0.05
CA ALA A 662 -18.78 -14.11 0.36
C ALA A 662 -18.82 -13.15 -0.83
N CYS A 663 -18.13 -13.46 -1.93
CA CYS A 663 -18.17 -12.65 -3.15
C CYS A 663 -19.56 -12.66 -3.80
N GLU A 664 -20.22 -13.83 -3.90
CA GLU A 664 -21.54 -13.96 -4.48
C GLU A 664 -22.62 -13.24 -3.67
N HIS A 665 -22.47 -13.25 -2.33
CA HIS A 665 -23.42 -12.61 -1.41
C HIS A 665 -22.96 -11.22 -0.93
N ALA A 666 -22.01 -10.60 -1.63
CA ALA A 666 -21.36 -9.36 -1.20
C ALA A 666 -22.34 -8.22 -0.87
N GLU A 667 -23.44 -8.09 -1.62
CA GLU A 667 -24.44 -7.04 -1.40
C GLU A 667 -25.25 -7.21 -0.10
N ARG A 668 -25.26 -8.40 0.50
CA ARG A 668 -26.07 -8.72 1.68
C ARG A 668 -25.26 -9.27 2.85
N LEU A 669 -24.03 -9.73 2.64
CA LEU A 669 -23.22 -10.37 3.68
C LEU A 669 -22.74 -9.31 4.69
N LEU A 670 -23.08 -9.48 5.95
CA LEU A 670 -22.59 -8.69 7.07
C LEU A 670 -21.38 -9.37 7.73
N GLU A 671 -21.51 -10.68 8.01
CA GLU A 671 -20.50 -11.47 8.71
C GLU A 671 -20.63 -12.95 8.31
N LEU A 672 -19.49 -13.61 8.21
CA LEU A 672 -19.40 -15.05 8.08
C LEU A 672 -18.25 -15.54 8.97
N ASP A 673 -18.46 -16.62 9.73
CA ASP A 673 -17.43 -17.25 10.55
C ASP A 673 -17.52 -18.78 10.42
N VAL A 674 -16.40 -19.41 10.10
CA VAL A 674 -16.19 -20.87 10.15
C VAL A 674 -15.16 -21.12 11.24
N ASN A 675 -15.60 -21.64 12.38
CA ASN A 675 -14.80 -21.77 13.58
C ASN A 675 -15.24 -22.96 14.44
N PRO A 676 -14.43 -24.05 14.46
CA PRO A 676 -13.19 -24.23 13.72
C PRO A 676 -13.34 -24.87 12.32
N LEU A 677 -12.37 -24.57 11.45
CA LEU A 677 -12.01 -25.37 10.30
C LEU A 677 -10.89 -26.31 10.71
N LEU A 678 -11.19 -27.61 10.80
CA LEU A 678 -10.23 -28.66 11.14
C LEU A 678 -9.41 -29.03 9.91
N ALA A 679 -8.10 -29.24 10.06
CA ALA A 679 -7.20 -29.68 9.00
C ALA A 679 -6.38 -30.90 9.46
N ASP A 680 -6.28 -31.90 8.60
CA ASP A 680 -5.45 -33.09 8.78
C ASP A 680 -4.68 -33.45 7.49
N ALA A 681 -4.03 -34.60 7.49
CA ALA A 681 -3.25 -35.06 6.33
C ALA A 681 -4.14 -35.48 5.13
N GLU A 682 -5.41 -35.76 5.35
CA GLU A 682 -6.35 -36.25 4.35
C GLU A 682 -7.22 -35.12 3.79
N GLY A 683 -7.47 -34.05 4.59
CA GLY A 683 -8.38 -33.01 4.15
C GLY A 683 -8.57 -31.83 5.13
N ALA A 684 -9.66 -31.12 4.90
CA ALA A 684 -10.17 -30.07 5.76
C ALA A 684 -11.66 -30.30 6.02
N LEU A 685 -12.17 -29.89 7.20
CA LEU A 685 -13.55 -30.11 7.60
C LEU A 685 -14.08 -28.95 8.46
N ALA A 686 -15.12 -28.27 8.01
CA ALA A 686 -15.76 -27.18 8.76
C ALA A 686 -16.81 -27.74 9.70
N VAL A 687 -16.53 -27.69 10.99
CA VAL A 687 -17.44 -28.29 12.01
C VAL A 687 -18.42 -27.31 12.61
N ASP A 688 -18.21 -26.00 12.45
CA ASP A 688 -19.20 -24.96 12.78
C ASP A 688 -19.17 -23.85 11.75
N ALA A 689 -20.31 -23.20 11.51
CA ALA A 689 -20.43 -22.07 10.61
C ALA A 689 -21.57 -21.14 11.06
N LEU A 690 -21.33 -19.85 10.94
CA LEU A 690 -22.27 -18.78 11.27
C LEU A 690 -22.30 -17.76 10.13
N ILE A 691 -23.47 -17.38 9.67
CA ILE A 691 -23.67 -16.38 8.63
C ILE A 691 -24.70 -15.36 9.08
N ARG A 692 -24.36 -14.08 8.94
CA ARG A 692 -25.27 -12.95 9.16
C ARG A 692 -25.50 -12.21 7.84
N LEU A 693 -26.74 -12.02 7.46
CA LEU A 693 -27.15 -11.35 6.24
C LEU A 693 -27.99 -10.11 6.56
N ALA A 694 -27.86 -9.04 5.77
CA ALA A 694 -28.75 -7.89 5.84
C ALA A 694 -30.17 -8.29 5.43
N ASN A 695 -31.15 -7.59 5.99
CA ASN A 695 -32.53 -7.68 5.54
C ASN A 695 -32.60 -7.17 4.07
N GLY A 696 -33.29 -7.92 3.24
CA GLY A 696 -33.43 -7.64 1.81
C GLY A 696 -34.31 -6.43 1.53
#